data_bfd9052e391d6d74243fddd572474973
#
_entry.id   bfd9052e391d6d74243fddd572474973
#
_cell.length_a   1.000
_cell.length_b   1.000
_cell.length_c   1.000
_cell.angle_alpha   90.00
_cell.angle_beta   90.00
_cell.angle_gamma   90.00
#
_symmetry.space_group_name_H-M   'P 1'
#
loop_
_entity.id
_entity.type
_entity.pdbx_description
1 polymer ?
#
loop_
_entity_poly.entity_id
_entity_poly.type
_entity_poly.pdbx_seq_one_letter_code
_entity_poly.pdbx_strand_id
1 'polypeptide(L)'
;MKKIIILLLLVAIPAGIFILNMEEESATMRSYNGSIYELETTSSLTYEAYKKKYDPVYPNEVIELDLDFYTYENGLVSDDAPYKGSFKDDLGVEKNGLYVPESGDVTFTVDVDKAGYYNLGLDYYSILGRSSSIERQILINDESPFIEAESVMLLRQFKDAYKVSEGRKEGISDVRPKQVEVHLWQTDTFKDRIGYYNEAYAFYFNAGVNTVTLKSKREPVVIGSLYLFQEEKPVSYDTYYQTHVSNGAKVSQKNLTIEAEEAYLKSSPSLNPIAEFSTSKFTPYEAFVTRYNAIGGYNWRIAGDEITWQANVTEAGFYKLSFKVMQNFSSGQSSTRSLKINGETPFLEANQLEFKYNSNLRYVTVGGKDAMYIYLDEGLNTISLSANIGTYGPIVQRVNVLIQEFRSFYREVVMRTGLNPDPYQDYLLKRYVTNFDARLEHFEEELQSLRSEIIKISGGRSSLISAFDRTSNQVKKFITDEKNVQKGLREFEQNISALGSWVITVSEQPLSIDQIILSGDNYKLPKISQNIFQKFWHELTLFFGSFKDDSDFGTGTTVDGPTIEVWIGTGRDQTTLLRQLVDESFTTQEGINVNLKMVNMGVLLQATLSGNGPDVAIGVDQKMPVNWGIRNAIVDLSTFDDFSEVSSWFNQSALEALSFNGHTYALPDTEDFLVMFYRKDILESVGINQLPKTWEEVIDISPMLQKRYLEFYIPVTQGSMSTVLYAMIRQNGGDLYIEEGKESGMLQKPNIDAFMDFTRLFTDYEFALEANFANRFRSGEMPIGIANYSLYNTLSVFAPEISGQWDYGLIPGKVVDGELMQQSVSTVTSSVIMANTKEKEASWTFLKWWLSKDTQTDYARGMEAIIGSAARYPTANIEAFEQLPWPIKDYLMLKQQRELAVGIPTVPGDYIVGRHIDNAFRAVLNSNVSPQDSLYHYHLKINEEIARKRKELGL
;
A
#
# COMPACT_ATOMS: atom_id res chain seq x y z
N MET A 1 -4.25 71.49 22.83
CA MET A 1 -4.40 70.25 23.59
C MET A 1 -5.81 69.64 23.53
N LYS A 2 -6.88 70.32 23.91
CA LYS A 2 -8.29 69.72 23.88
C LYS A 2 -8.74 69.26 22.48
N LYS A 3 -8.40 69.93 21.38
CA LYS A 3 -8.78 69.52 20.03
C LYS A 3 -8.00 68.36 19.50
N ILE A 4 -6.78 68.12 20.01
CA ILE A 4 -5.95 66.97 19.65
C ILE A 4 -6.45 65.70 20.40
N ILE A 5 -6.88 65.84 21.63
CA ILE A 5 -7.43 64.76 22.46
C ILE A 5 -8.78 64.31 21.88
N ILE A 6 -9.63 65.26 21.41
CA ILE A 6 -10.91 64.90 20.75
C ILE A 6 -10.67 64.21 19.40
N LEU A 7 -9.64 64.60 18.62
CA LEU A 7 -9.29 63.94 17.38
C LEU A 7 -8.71 62.53 17.60
N LEU A 8 -7.90 62.31 18.66
CA LEU A 8 -7.40 61.02 19.07
C LEU A 8 -8.51 60.09 19.59
N LEU A 9 -9.50 60.65 20.32
CA LEU A 9 -10.67 59.88 20.77
C LEU A 9 -11.61 59.51 19.60
N LEU A 10 -11.74 60.38 18.59
CA LEU A 10 -12.56 60.12 17.38
C LEU A 10 -11.94 59.09 16.42
N VAL A 11 -10.64 58.87 16.50
CA VAL A 11 -9.95 57.81 15.74
C VAL A 11 -9.78 56.53 16.55
N ALA A 12 -9.61 56.62 17.88
CA ALA A 12 -9.48 55.45 18.75
C ALA A 12 -10.77 54.64 18.93
N ILE A 13 -11.93 55.29 18.92
CA ILE A 13 -13.23 54.63 19.07
C ILE A 13 -13.59 53.77 17.84
N PRO A 14 -13.46 54.26 16.57
CA PRO A 14 -13.67 53.41 15.39
C PRO A 14 -12.65 52.30 15.27
N ALA A 15 -11.36 52.56 15.62
CA ALA A 15 -10.31 51.56 15.62
C ALA A 15 -10.53 50.48 16.69
N GLY A 16 -10.97 50.86 17.90
CA GLY A 16 -11.34 49.91 18.95
C GLY A 16 -12.57 49.07 18.60
N ILE A 17 -13.59 49.65 17.97
CA ILE A 17 -14.76 48.89 17.47
C ILE A 17 -14.37 47.98 16.29
N PHE A 18 -13.45 48.44 15.42
CA PHE A 18 -12.96 47.61 14.34
C PHE A 18 -12.10 46.45 14.83
N ILE A 19 -11.30 46.64 15.88
CA ILE A 19 -10.49 45.59 16.50
C ILE A 19 -11.39 44.62 17.27
N LEU A 20 -12.41 45.15 18.01
CA LEU A 20 -13.39 44.30 18.71
C LEU A 20 -14.27 43.51 17.74
N ASN A 21 -14.68 44.07 16.62
CA ASN A 21 -15.39 43.31 15.58
C ASN A 21 -14.46 42.33 14.84
N MET A 22 -13.18 42.62 14.68
CA MET A 22 -12.25 41.63 14.13
C MET A 22 -11.93 40.48 15.12
N GLU A 23 -11.96 40.73 16.44
CA GLU A 23 -11.85 39.66 17.44
C GLU A 23 -13.16 38.85 17.57
N GLU A 24 -14.34 39.46 17.44
CA GLU A 24 -15.61 38.72 17.38
C GLU A 24 -15.81 37.93 16.09
N GLU A 25 -15.36 38.42 14.93
CA GLU A 25 -15.39 37.62 13.68
C GLU A 25 -14.33 36.50 13.68
N SER A 26 -13.26 36.62 14.43
CA SER A 26 -12.30 35.52 14.62
C SER A 26 -12.74 34.51 15.68
N ALA A 27 -13.69 34.86 16.55
CA ALA A 27 -14.13 33.97 17.64
C ALA A 27 -15.42 33.18 17.34
N THR A 28 -16.13 33.48 16.27
CA THR A 28 -17.24 32.63 15.81
C THR A 28 -16.80 31.70 14.68
N MET A 29 -15.84 30.82 14.95
CA MET A 29 -15.83 29.55 14.23
C MET A 29 -17.14 28.85 14.56
N ARG A 30 -18.06 28.76 13.61
CA ARG A 30 -19.20 27.87 13.71
C ARG A 30 -18.67 26.50 14.08
N SER A 31 -19.04 26.01 15.25
CA SER A 31 -18.80 24.62 15.62
C SER A 31 -19.52 23.78 14.56
N TYR A 32 -18.78 23.00 13.81
CA TYR A 32 -19.34 22.03 12.87
C TYR A 32 -20.13 21.00 13.69
N ASN A 33 -21.44 21.18 13.76
CA ASN A 33 -22.37 20.25 14.42
C ASN A 33 -22.63 19.04 13.53
N GLY A 34 -21.63 18.25 13.30
CA GLY A 34 -21.79 17.06 12.50
C GLY A 34 -20.71 16.04 12.83
N SER A 35 -21.13 14.96 13.45
CA SER A 35 -20.32 13.80 13.73
C SER A 35 -19.82 13.16 12.45
N ILE A 36 -18.65 13.55 11.93
CA ILE A 36 -17.98 12.72 10.96
C ILE A 36 -16.52 12.75 11.31
N TYR A 37 -15.95 11.58 11.57
CA TYR A 37 -14.52 11.35 11.69
C TYR A 37 -13.82 12.49 12.43
N GLU A 38 -13.90 12.46 13.75
CA GLU A 38 -12.94 13.15 14.59
C GLU A 38 -11.56 12.75 14.08
N LEU A 39 -10.71 13.74 13.81
CA LEU A 39 -9.34 13.46 13.44
C LEU A 39 -8.70 12.73 14.63
N GLU A 40 -8.31 11.46 14.43
CA GLU A 40 -7.65 10.70 15.48
C GLU A 40 -6.37 11.44 15.88
N THR A 41 -6.23 11.78 17.16
CA THR A 41 -5.00 12.34 17.70
C THR A 41 -3.95 11.23 17.72
N THR A 42 -2.85 11.42 16.99
CA THR A 42 -1.73 10.49 16.99
C THR A 42 -0.71 10.86 18.05
N SER A 43 -0.02 9.86 18.63
CA SER A 43 1.13 10.15 19.51
C SER A 43 2.19 10.94 18.74
N SER A 44 2.77 11.96 19.37
CA SER A 44 3.88 12.72 18.80
C SER A 44 5.26 12.17 19.18
N LEU A 45 5.34 11.18 20.08
CA LEU A 45 6.58 10.61 20.58
C LEU A 45 7.02 9.41 19.75
N THR A 46 8.28 9.40 19.29
CA THR A 46 8.90 8.18 18.76
C THR A 46 9.28 7.24 19.90
N TYR A 47 9.45 5.94 19.61
CA TYR A 47 9.89 4.95 20.60
C TYR A 47 11.21 5.33 21.27
N GLU A 48 12.19 5.88 20.52
CA GLU A 48 13.45 6.36 21.11
C GLU A 48 13.29 7.55 22.07
N ALA A 49 12.34 8.46 21.81
CA ALA A 49 12.01 9.55 22.71
C ALA A 49 11.25 9.02 23.94
N TYR A 50 10.37 8.04 23.76
CA TYR A 50 9.63 7.39 24.83
C TYR A 50 10.55 6.65 25.81
N LYS A 51 11.55 5.90 25.34
CA LYS A 51 12.54 5.24 26.20
C LYS A 51 13.36 6.20 27.10
N LYS A 52 13.43 7.47 26.73
CA LYS A 52 14.12 8.52 27.47
C LYS A 52 13.21 9.31 28.43
N LYS A 53 11.89 9.08 28.34
CA LYS A 53 10.90 9.84 29.14
C LYS A 53 10.87 9.42 30.61
N TYR A 54 11.16 8.15 30.90
CA TYR A 54 11.08 7.58 32.23
C TYR A 54 12.44 6.99 32.66
N ASP A 55 12.61 6.80 34.00
CA ASP A 55 13.82 6.15 34.52
C ASP A 55 13.96 4.73 33.98
N PRO A 56 15.15 4.29 33.54
CA PRO A 56 15.37 3.00 32.89
C PRO A 56 15.42 1.84 33.90
N VAL A 57 14.30 1.60 34.57
CA VAL A 57 14.12 0.45 35.48
C VAL A 57 13.47 -0.69 34.70
N TYR A 58 14.08 -1.88 34.76
CA TYR A 58 13.63 -3.09 34.06
C TYR A 58 13.41 -4.21 35.10
N PRO A 59 12.20 -4.33 35.68
CA PRO A 59 11.93 -5.35 36.68
C PRO A 59 11.91 -6.75 36.03
N ASN A 60 12.66 -7.69 36.60
CA ASN A 60 12.70 -9.07 36.12
C ASN A 60 11.55 -9.89 36.74
N GLU A 61 10.33 -9.63 36.29
CA GLU A 61 9.09 -10.26 36.75
C GLU A 61 8.26 -10.68 35.53
N VAL A 62 7.56 -11.82 35.64
CA VAL A 62 6.55 -12.26 34.66
C VAL A 62 5.19 -12.10 35.31
N ILE A 63 4.32 -11.32 34.67
CA ILE A 63 2.97 -11.02 35.15
C ILE A 63 1.97 -11.39 34.06
N GLU A 64 1.18 -12.45 34.28
CA GLU A 64 0.10 -12.83 33.36
C GLU A 64 -1.10 -11.90 33.54
N LEU A 65 -1.70 -11.47 32.42
CA LEU A 65 -2.95 -10.73 32.39
C LEU A 65 -4.11 -11.74 32.42
N ASP A 66 -5.10 -11.49 33.25
CA ASP A 66 -6.26 -12.36 33.36
C ASP A 66 -7.22 -12.13 32.18
N LEU A 67 -7.29 -13.09 31.27
CA LEU A 67 -8.17 -13.05 30.11
C LEU A 67 -9.67 -13.28 30.48
N ASP A 68 -10.03 -13.52 31.74
CA ASP A 68 -11.41 -13.58 32.20
C ASP A 68 -11.97 -12.19 32.58
N PHE A 69 -11.09 -11.23 32.89
CA PHE A 69 -11.47 -9.90 33.32
C PHE A 69 -11.02 -8.86 32.29
N TYR A 70 -11.87 -8.63 31.30
CA TYR A 70 -11.65 -7.59 30.28
C TYR A 70 -12.88 -6.69 30.16
N THR A 71 -12.69 -5.48 29.68
CA THR A 71 -13.77 -4.62 29.18
C THR A 71 -13.69 -4.59 27.65
N TYR A 72 -14.84 -4.46 27.00
CA TYR A 72 -14.93 -4.36 25.55
C TYR A 72 -15.73 -3.13 25.16
N GLU A 73 -15.14 -2.29 24.34
CA GLU A 73 -15.84 -1.22 23.66
C GLU A 73 -16.17 -1.68 22.24
N ASN A 74 -17.46 -1.62 21.89
CA ASN A 74 -17.94 -2.07 20.60
C ASN A 74 -17.19 -1.39 19.47
N GLY A 75 -16.75 -2.22 18.53
CA GLY A 75 -16.13 -1.75 17.30
C GLY A 75 -17.16 -1.27 16.27
N LEU A 76 -16.66 -1.05 15.07
CA LEU A 76 -17.46 -0.61 13.92
C LEU A 76 -18.45 -1.68 13.41
N VAL A 77 -18.25 -2.95 13.81
CA VAL A 77 -19.13 -4.08 13.47
C VAL A 77 -19.86 -4.51 14.74
N SER A 78 -21.17 -4.27 14.80
CA SER A 78 -21.96 -4.38 16.04
C SER A 78 -22.24 -5.81 16.52
N ASP A 79 -22.12 -6.81 15.66
CA ASP A 79 -22.55 -8.20 15.95
C ASP A 79 -21.39 -9.14 16.30
N ASP A 80 -20.14 -8.63 16.31
CA ASP A 80 -18.94 -9.39 16.61
C ASP A 80 -18.33 -8.94 17.92
N ALA A 81 -18.39 -9.79 18.94
CA ALA A 81 -17.91 -9.50 20.30
C ALA A 81 -16.89 -10.56 20.75
N PRO A 82 -15.94 -10.20 21.64
CA PRO A 82 -15.02 -11.18 22.21
C PRO A 82 -15.74 -12.31 22.92
N TYR A 83 -15.25 -13.54 22.76
CA TYR A 83 -15.74 -14.71 23.48
C TYR A 83 -14.62 -15.69 23.78
N LYS A 84 -14.77 -16.46 24.87
CA LYS A 84 -13.87 -17.58 25.19
C LYS A 84 -14.30 -18.87 24.54
N GLY A 85 -13.31 -19.66 24.09
CA GLY A 85 -13.53 -20.96 23.48
C GLY A 85 -12.28 -21.83 23.49
N SER A 86 -12.46 -23.09 23.09
CA SER A 86 -11.36 -24.00 22.78
C SER A 86 -11.12 -23.96 21.27
N PHE A 87 -9.85 -23.75 20.87
CA PHE A 87 -9.46 -23.59 19.47
C PHE A 87 -8.35 -24.60 19.13
N LYS A 88 -8.60 -25.35 18.06
CA LYS A 88 -7.67 -26.37 17.57
C LYS A 88 -7.01 -25.89 16.30
N ASP A 89 -5.67 -25.95 16.28
CA ASP A 89 -4.88 -25.55 15.13
C ASP A 89 -4.76 -26.67 14.05
N ASP A 90 -4.17 -26.33 12.89
CA ASP A 90 -4.00 -27.27 11.77
C ASP A 90 -3.01 -28.41 12.06
N LEU A 91 -2.19 -28.30 13.10
CA LEU A 91 -1.32 -29.37 13.58
C LEU A 91 -1.96 -30.22 14.68
N GLY A 92 -3.18 -29.89 15.09
CA GLY A 92 -3.97 -30.63 16.09
C GLY A 92 -3.74 -30.16 17.53
N VAL A 93 -3.00 -29.08 17.78
CA VAL A 93 -2.82 -28.47 19.09
C VAL A 93 -4.09 -27.72 19.48
N GLU A 94 -4.68 -28.09 20.61
CA GLU A 94 -5.90 -27.47 21.11
C GLU A 94 -5.62 -26.71 22.40
N LYS A 95 -5.96 -25.40 22.42
CA LYS A 95 -5.82 -24.53 23.59
C LYS A 95 -7.08 -23.70 23.78
N ASN A 96 -7.34 -23.30 25.03
CA ASN A 96 -8.36 -22.31 25.34
C ASN A 96 -7.82 -20.90 25.05
N GLY A 97 -8.68 -20.00 24.58
CA GLY A 97 -8.30 -18.63 24.27
C GLY A 97 -9.49 -17.69 24.20
N LEU A 98 -9.20 -16.41 24.18
CA LEU A 98 -10.14 -15.32 23.99
C LEU A 98 -10.13 -14.91 22.51
N TYR A 99 -11.23 -15.12 21.80
CA TYR A 99 -11.45 -14.54 20.48
C TYR A 99 -11.56 -13.01 20.61
N VAL A 100 -10.79 -12.28 19.83
CA VAL A 100 -10.80 -10.81 19.72
C VAL A 100 -11.13 -10.48 18.28
N PRO A 101 -12.23 -9.75 18.03
CA PRO A 101 -12.70 -9.41 16.70
C PRO A 101 -11.76 -8.46 15.95
N GLU A 102 -12.02 -8.25 14.66
CA GLU A 102 -11.24 -7.34 13.81
C GLU A 102 -11.51 -5.86 14.08
N SER A 103 -12.52 -5.53 14.88
CA SER A 103 -12.87 -4.16 15.30
C SER A 103 -13.19 -4.11 16.78
N GLY A 104 -13.05 -2.95 17.41
CA GLY A 104 -13.30 -2.72 18.84
C GLY A 104 -12.04 -2.80 19.69
N ASP A 105 -12.19 -2.40 20.93
CA ASP A 105 -11.11 -2.22 21.89
C ASP A 105 -11.31 -3.21 23.06
N VAL A 106 -10.33 -4.08 23.29
CA VAL A 106 -10.31 -5.00 24.43
C VAL A 106 -9.27 -4.50 25.43
N THR A 107 -9.73 -4.17 26.64
CA THR A 107 -8.89 -3.62 27.73
C THR A 107 -8.77 -4.62 28.85
N PHE A 108 -7.53 -4.94 29.21
CA PHE A 108 -7.16 -5.80 30.33
C PHE A 108 -6.61 -4.94 31.47
N THR A 109 -6.85 -5.38 32.71
CA THR A 109 -6.29 -4.75 33.91
C THR A 109 -5.13 -5.60 34.44
N VAL A 110 -4.02 -4.97 34.80
CA VAL A 110 -2.87 -5.62 35.39
C VAL A 110 -2.36 -4.84 36.58
N ASP A 111 -2.05 -5.54 37.69
CA ASP A 111 -1.43 -4.95 38.90
C ASP A 111 0.08 -5.22 38.85
N VAL A 112 0.86 -4.15 38.93
CA VAL A 112 2.33 -4.17 38.76
C VAL A 112 2.97 -3.73 40.05
N ASP A 113 3.76 -4.60 40.67
CA ASP A 113 4.39 -4.30 41.99
C ASP A 113 5.46 -3.19 41.87
N LYS A 114 6.21 -3.15 40.79
CA LYS A 114 7.31 -2.19 40.56
C LYS A 114 7.14 -1.42 39.26
N ALA A 115 7.14 -0.09 39.40
CA ALA A 115 7.18 0.77 38.21
C ALA A 115 8.43 0.51 37.37
N GLY A 116 8.26 0.46 36.05
CA GLY A 116 9.37 0.25 35.12
C GLY A 116 8.92 -0.13 33.73
N TYR A 117 9.91 -0.44 32.87
CA TYR A 117 9.69 -0.92 31.51
C TYR A 117 9.53 -2.44 31.49
N TYR A 118 8.48 -2.91 30.83
CA TYR A 118 8.19 -4.32 30.61
C TYR A 118 7.96 -4.57 29.12
N ASN A 119 8.33 -5.75 28.63
CA ASN A 119 7.92 -6.23 27.31
C ASN A 119 6.54 -6.89 27.41
N LEU A 120 5.77 -6.85 26.32
CA LEU A 120 4.50 -7.58 26.18
C LEU A 120 4.71 -8.80 25.31
N GLY A 121 4.33 -9.96 25.81
CA GLY A 121 4.33 -11.23 25.06
C GLY A 121 2.93 -11.84 25.03
N LEU A 122 2.67 -12.66 24.01
CA LEU A 122 1.41 -13.36 23.87
C LEU A 122 1.56 -14.71 23.17
N ASP A 123 0.68 -15.66 23.58
CA ASP A 123 0.33 -16.79 22.72
C ASP A 123 -0.92 -16.41 21.91
N TYR A 124 -0.88 -16.64 20.61
CA TYR A 124 -2.00 -16.33 19.75
C TYR A 124 -2.24 -17.40 18.68
N TYR A 125 -3.48 -17.46 18.22
CA TYR A 125 -3.90 -18.32 17.13
C TYR A 125 -4.45 -17.44 15.99
N SER A 126 -3.87 -17.60 14.81
CA SER A 126 -4.31 -16.90 13.61
C SER A 126 -5.55 -17.57 13.04
N ILE A 127 -6.72 -17.18 13.56
CA ILE A 127 -8.01 -17.69 13.07
C ILE A 127 -8.28 -17.21 11.63
N LEU A 128 -9.15 -17.92 10.91
CA LEU A 128 -9.57 -17.57 9.55
C LEU A 128 -10.01 -16.12 9.46
N GLY A 129 -9.48 -15.41 8.48
CA GLY A 129 -9.76 -13.99 8.18
C GLY A 129 -9.53 -13.72 6.70
N ARG A 130 -9.01 -12.53 6.39
CA ARG A 130 -8.66 -12.09 5.03
C ARG A 130 -7.21 -12.42 4.63
N SER A 131 -6.53 -13.25 5.42
CA SER A 131 -5.14 -13.71 5.18
C SER A 131 -4.08 -12.61 5.17
N SER A 132 -4.32 -11.49 5.86
CA SER A 132 -3.34 -10.43 6.08
C SER A 132 -2.75 -10.47 7.49
N SER A 133 -1.69 -9.71 7.75
CA SER A 133 -1.13 -9.57 9.08
C SER A 133 -2.17 -9.02 10.05
N ILE A 134 -2.23 -9.60 11.26
CA ILE A 134 -3.10 -9.13 12.34
C ILE A 134 -2.51 -7.83 12.87
N GLU A 135 -3.29 -6.76 12.95
CA GLU A 135 -2.81 -5.44 13.35
C GLU A 135 -3.56 -4.93 14.58
N ARG A 136 -2.80 -4.45 15.56
CA ARG A 136 -3.32 -3.88 16.81
C ARG A 136 -2.61 -2.58 17.14
N GLN A 137 -3.35 -1.62 17.69
CA GLN A 137 -2.78 -0.49 18.42
C GLN A 137 -2.74 -0.84 19.90
N ILE A 138 -1.64 -0.50 20.55
CA ILE A 138 -1.44 -0.74 21.98
C ILE A 138 -1.61 0.58 22.73
N LEU A 139 -2.54 0.61 23.71
CA LEU A 139 -2.66 1.72 24.64
C LEU A 139 -2.25 1.24 26.04
N ILE A 140 -1.53 2.06 26.76
CA ILE A 140 -1.20 1.85 28.17
C ILE A 140 -1.85 2.97 28.97
N ASN A 141 -2.72 2.64 29.91
CA ASN A 141 -3.49 3.60 30.69
C ASN A 141 -4.24 4.63 29.80
N ASP A 142 -4.88 4.12 28.74
CA ASP A 142 -5.67 4.86 27.75
C ASP A 142 -4.87 5.84 26.86
N GLU A 143 -3.54 5.82 26.93
CA GLU A 143 -2.67 6.65 26.11
C GLU A 143 -1.87 5.80 25.11
N SER A 144 -1.71 6.30 23.87
CA SER A 144 -0.76 5.72 22.90
C SER A 144 0.66 6.10 23.32
N PRO A 145 1.51 5.13 23.72
CA PRO A 145 2.80 5.44 24.32
C PRO A 145 3.80 6.06 23.35
N PHE A 146 3.80 5.62 22.07
CA PHE A 146 4.67 6.10 21.01
C PHE A 146 4.06 5.77 19.64
N ILE A 147 4.52 6.45 18.59
CA ILE A 147 3.97 6.33 17.22
C ILE A 147 3.96 4.88 16.73
N GLU A 148 5.04 4.14 16.96
CA GLU A 148 5.17 2.76 16.47
C GLU A 148 4.21 1.78 17.17
N ALA A 149 3.67 2.12 18.36
CA ALA A 149 2.66 1.32 19.05
C ALA A 149 1.25 1.47 18.45
N GLU A 150 1.05 2.41 17.54
CA GLU A 150 -0.23 2.61 16.85
C GLU A 150 -0.53 1.53 15.80
N SER A 151 0.50 0.77 15.37
CA SER A 151 0.37 -0.31 14.41
C SER A 151 1.39 -1.41 14.69
N VAL A 152 1.03 -2.34 15.56
CA VAL A 152 1.84 -3.52 15.85
C VAL A 152 1.25 -4.74 15.17
N MET A 153 2.09 -5.48 14.43
CA MET A 153 1.68 -6.59 13.58
C MET A 153 2.06 -7.94 14.19
N LEU A 154 1.10 -8.89 14.17
CA LEU A 154 1.31 -10.30 14.41
C LEU A 154 1.25 -11.06 13.08
N LEU A 155 2.16 -12.01 12.87
CA LEU A 155 2.32 -12.70 11.59
C LEU A 155 1.31 -13.84 11.44
N ARG A 156 0.90 -14.12 10.21
CA ARG A 156 0.26 -15.35 9.78
C ARG A 156 1.28 -16.28 9.16
N GLN A 157 0.94 -17.55 9.01
CA GLN A 157 1.82 -18.54 8.42
C GLN A 157 1.22 -19.11 7.14
N PHE A 158 2.10 -19.34 6.15
CA PHE A 158 1.75 -19.90 4.84
C PHE A 158 2.69 -21.05 4.52
N LYS A 159 2.22 -21.97 3.67
CA LYS A 159 3.02 -23.04 3.09
C LYS A 159 2.66 -23.29 1.63
N ASP A 160 3.52 -23.98 0.91
CA ASP A 160 3.21 -24.47 -0.42
C ASP A 160 2.14 -25.56 -0.34
N ALA A 161 1.14 -25.54 -1.24
CA ALA A 161 0.10 -26.56 -1.31
C ALA A 161 0.68 -27.95 -1.62
N TYR A 162 1.80 -28.00 -2.33
CA TYR A 162 2.58 -29.21 -2.63
C TYR A 162 4.06 -28.83 -2.83
N LYS A 163 4.95 -29.81 -2.64
CA LYS A 163 6.38 -29.59 -2.89
C LYS A 163 6.68 -29.51 -4.38
N VAL A 164 7.44 -28.51 -4.81
CA VAL A 164 7.82 -28.33 -6.22
C VAL A 164 8.47 -29.62 -6.79
N SER A 165 9.29 -30.30 -5.99
CA SER A 165 9.98 -31.53 -6.39
C SER A 165 9.05 -32.70 -6.72
N GLU A 166 7.88 -32.81 -6.07
CA GLU A 166 6.95 -33.91 -6.23
C GLU A 166 6.25 -33.93 -7.61
N GLY A 167 6.06 -32.76 -8.25
CA GLY A 167 5.46 -32.64 -9.59
C GLY A 167 6.46 -32.59 -10.75
N ARG A 168 7.76 -32.58 -10.46
CA ARG A 168 8.82 -32.32 -11.44
C ARG A 168 8.99 -33.43 -12.46
N LYS A 169 9.00 -33.10 -13.75
CA LYS A 169 9.24 -34.02 -14.86
C LYS A 169 10.31 -33.46 -15.80
N GLU A 170 11.16 -34.33 -16.35
CA GLU A 170 12.21 -33.93 -17.31
C GLU A 170 11.59 -33.33 -18.58
N GLY A 171 12.11 -32.20 -19.03
CA GLY A 171 11.65 -31.50 -20.24
C GLY A 171 10.32 -30.74 -20.10
N ILE A 172 9.66 -30.78 -18.93
CA ILE A 172 8.40 -30.08 -18.67
C ILE A 172 8.65 -29.02 -17.59
N SER A 173 8.20 -27.79 -17.81
CA SER A 173 8.31 -26.69 -16.85
C SER A 173 7.54 -27.01 -15.57
N ASP A 174 8.15 -26.66 -14.44
CA ASP A 174 7.51 -26.75 -13.12
C ASP A 174 6.34 -25.75 -13.06
N VAL A 175 5.27 -26.14 -12.36
CA VAL A 175 4.16 -25.25 -11.98
C VAL A 175 4.46 -24.71 -10.60
N ARG A 176 4.23 -23.41 -10.36
CA ARG A 176 4.42 -22.82 -9.04
C ARG A 176 3.33 -23.31 -8.09
N PRO A 177 3.67 -23.78 -6.89
CA PRO A 177 2.65 -24.18 -5.92
C PRO A 177 1.89 -22.98 -5.38
N LYS A 178 0.55 -23.12 -5.27
CA LYS A 178 -0.29 -22.13 -4.58
C LYS A 178 0.13 -22.02 -3.12
N GLN A 179 0.14 -20.78 -2.59
CA GLN A 179 0.38 -20.54 -1.17
C GLN A 179 -0.92 -20.75 -0.40
N VAL A 180 -0.86 -21.56 0.65
CA VAL A 180 -2.00 -21.88 1.52
C VAL A 180 -1.69 -21.38 2.92
N GLU A 181 -2.62 -20.64 3.50
CA GLU A 181 -2.52 -20.20 4.89
C GLU A 181 -2.63 -21.41 5.83
N VAL A 182 -1.85 -21.37 6.90
CA VAL A 182 -1.84 -22.40 7.96
C VAL A 182 -2.16 -21.71 9.28
N HIS A 183 -3.23 -22.12 9.90
CA HIS A 183 -3.70 -21.58 11.16
C HIS A 183 -3.02 -22.31 12.34
N LEU A 184 -2.05 -21.64 12.98
CA LEU A 184 -1.25 -22.23 14.05
C LEU A 184 -1.30 -21.40 15.33
N TRP A 185 -1.12 -22.08 16.47
CA TRP A 185 -0.76 -21.43 17.72
C TRP A 185 0.68 -20.98 17.64
N GLN A 186 0.93 -19.70 17.93
CA GLN A 186 2.23 -19.04 17.86
C GLN A 186 2.49 -18.26 19.14
N THR A 187 3.74 -18.22 19.60
CA THR A 187 4.19 -17.36 20.68
C THR A 187 5.02 -16.23 20.07
N ASP A 188 4.72 -15.00 20.38
CA ASP A 188 5.45 -13.84 19.89
C ASP A 188 5.44 -12.70 20.92
N THR A 189 6.17 -11.63 20.58
CA THR A 189 6.25 -10.40 21.36
C THR A 189 5.81 -9.22 20.52
N PHE A 190 5.27 -8.17 21.16
CA PHE A 190 4.99 -6.92 20.48
C PHE A 190 6.30 -6.21 20.14
N LYS A 191 6.65 -6.17 18.87
CA LYS A 191 7.93 -5.67 18.36
C LYS A 191 7.77 -4.96 17.01
N ASP A 192 8.81 -4.24 16.64
CA ASP A 192 8.91 -3.62 15.34
C ASP A 192 9.03 -4.68 14.22
N ARG A 193 8.12 -4.62 13.26
CA ARG A 193 8.16 -5.45 12.03
C ARG A 193 8.68 -4.69 10.82
N ILE A 194 8.90 -3.38 10.94
CA ILE A 194 9.48 -2.56 9.87
C ILE A 194 11.01 -2.69 9.87
N GLY A 195 11.60 -3.13 11.00
CA GLY A 195 13.02 -3.45 11.11
C GLY A 195 13.91 -2.31 11.61
N TYR A 196 13.33 -1.29 12.22
CA TYR A 196 14.11 -0.23 12.87
C TYR A 196 14.73 -0.70 14.19
N TYR A 197 14.04 -1.59 14.91
CA TYR A 197 14.43 -2.18 16.16
C TYR A 197 14.39 -3.71 16.07
N ASN A 198 15.40 -4.39 16.65
CA ASN A 198 15.44 -5.84 16.66
C ASN A 198 14.87 -6.45 17.96
N GLU A 199 14.75 -5.65 19.02
CA GLU A 199 14.27 -6.05 20.34
C GLU A 199 12.75 -5.81 20.42
N ALA A 200 12.07 -6.53 21.33
CA ALA A 200 10.66 -6.28 21.63
C ALA A 200 10.46 -4.87 22.20
N TYR A 201 9.33 -4.25 21.93
CA TYR A 201 8.99 -2.96 22.53
C TYR A 201 8.88 -3.06 24.05
N ALA A 202 9.45 -2.09 24.72
CA ALA A 202 9.35 -1.93 26.16
C ALA A 202 8.33 -0.83 26.48
N PHE A 203 7.31 -1.18 27.24
CA PHE A 203 6.21 -0.30 27.69
C PHE A 203 6.40 0.04 29.17
N TYR A 204 6.22 1.29 29.54
CA TYR A 204 6.36 1.72 30.93
C TYR A 204 5.05 1.54 31.69
N PHE A 205 5.11 0.89 32.86
CA PHE A 205 4.01 0.70 33.78
C PHE A 205 4.28 1.39 35.09
N ASN A 206 3.25 2.02 35.69
CA ASN A 206 3.31 2.55 37.04
C ASN A 206 3.17 1.41 38.05
N ALA A 207 3.65 1.59 39.28
CA ALA A 207 3.34 0.67 40.36
C ALA A 207 1.85 0.74 40.69
N GLY A 208 1.21 -0.41 40.89
CA GLY A 208 -0.22 -0.55 41.14
C GLY A 208 -0.98 -0.90 39.85
N VAL A 209 -2.27 -0.58 39.83
CA VAL A 209 -3.18 -0.97 38.75
C VAL A 209 -2.94 -0.16 37.50
N ASN A 210 -2.73 -0.87 36.36
CA ASN A 210 -2.60 -0.32 35.04
C ASN A 210 -3.59 -0.99 34.08
N THR A 211 -3.81 -0.38 32.91
CA THR A 211 -4.62 -0.96 31.82
C THR A 211 -3.76 -1.17 30.57
N VAL A 212 -4.02 -2.27 29.87
CA VAL A 212 -3.47 -2.59 28.55
C VAL A 212 -4.63 -2.75 27.59
N THR A 213 -4.77 -1.86 26.63
CA THR A 213 -5.81 -1.93 25.61
C THR A 213 -5.23 -2.39 24.29
N LEU A 214 -5.83 -3.43 23.73
CA LEU A 214 -5.58 -3.89 22.36
C LEU A 214 -6.72 -3.37 21.48
N LYS A 215 -6.45 -2.30 20.74
CA LYS A 215 -7.39 -1.74 19.77
C LYS A 215 -7.25 -2.44 18.44
N SER A 216 -8.30 -3.08 17.98
CA SER A 216 -8.30 -3.82 16.71
C SER A 216 -8.29 -2.87 15.52
N LYS A 217 -7.34 -3.08 14.61
CA LYS A 217 -7.21 -2.32 13.34
C LYS A 217 -7.53 -3.21 12.14
N ARG A 218 -7.09 -4.49 12.19
CA ARG A 218 -7.24 -5.42 11.07
C ARG A 218 -7.14 -6.86 11.57
N GLU A 219 -7.96 -7.75 11.02
CA GLU A 219 -7.99 -9.19 11.25
C GLU A 219 -8.38 -9.63 12.68
N PRO A 220 -9.19 -10.66 12.82
CA PRO A 220 -9.46 -11.27 14.12
C PRO A 220 -8.27 -12.08 14.61
N VAL A 221 -8.22 -12.31 15.93
CA VAL A 221 -7.18 -13.14 16.58
C VAL A 221 -7.76 -13.85 17.79
N VAL A 222 -7.23 -15.03 18.11
CA VAL A 222 -7.49 -15.66 19.41
C VAL A 222 -6.25 -15.51 20.27
N ILE A 223 -6.39 -14.98 21.48
CA ILE A 223 -5.32 -14.80 22.47
C ILE A 223 -5.40 -15.93 23.48
N GLY A 224 -4.38 -16.77 23.55
CA GLY A 224 -4.24 -17.86 24.50
C GLY A 224 -3.68 -17.40 25.84
N SER A 225 -2.70 -16.52 25.81
CA SER A 225 -2.12 -15.83 26.99
C SER A 225 -1.60 -14.45 26.59
N LEU A 226 -1.61 -13.53 27.55
CA LEU A 226 -0.99 -12.20 27.41
C LEU A 226 -0.24 -11.93 28.72
N TYR A 227 1.02 -11.50 28.63
CA TYR A 227 1.86 -11.36 29.81
C TYR A 227 2.90 -10.25 29.67
N LEU A 228 3.26 -9.65 30.80
CA LEU A 228 4.41 -8.77 30.95
C LEU A 228 5.64 -9.61 31.32
N PHE A 229 6.79 -9.26 30.74
CA PHE A 229 8.05 -9.95 31.02
C PHE A 229 9.26 -9.05 30.70
N GLN A 230 10.47 -9.56 30.92
CA GLN A 230 11.70 -8.95 30.43
C GLN A 230 12.33 -9.85 29.38
N GLU A 231 12.54 -9.30 28.17
CA GLU A 231 13.23 -10.02 27.11
C GLU A 231 14.71 -10.26 27.49
N GLU A 232 15.11 -11.52 27.56
CA GLU A 232 16.52 -11.87 27.78
C GLU A 232 17.31 -11.63 26.50
N LYS A 233 18.42 -10.88 26.63
CA LYS A 233 19.30 -10.67 25.49
C LYS A 233 20.07 -11.94 25.17
N PRO A 234 20.15 -12.35 23.89
CA PRO A 234 20.97 -13.48 23.50
C PRO A 234 22.41 -13.31 23.98
N VAL A 235 23.02 -14.40 24.48
CA VAL A 235 24.42 -14.42 24.89
C VAL A 235 25.34 -14.25 23.68
N SER A 236 26.61 -13.87 23.90
CA SER A 236 27.62 -13.86 22.84
C SER A 236 27.89 -15.27 22.31
N TYR A 237 28.34 -15.39 21.05
CA TYR A 237 28.71 -16.68 20.47
C TYR A 237 29.70 -17.46 21.32
N ASP A 238 30.72 -16.82 21.90
CA ASP A 238 31.72 -17.50 22.76
C ASP A 238 31.05 -18.13 23.98
N THR A 239 30.14 -17.42 24.65
CA THR A 239 29.40 -17.94 25.80
C THR A 239 28.48 -19.10 25.38
N TYR A 240 27.74 -18.95 24.27
CA TYR A 240 26.89 -20.00 23.71
C TYR A 240 27.71 -21.28 23.42
N TYR A 241 28.84 -21.14 22.69
CA TYR A 241 29.68 -22.26 22.32
C TYR A 241 30.25 -22.98 23.54
N GLN A 242 30.80 -22.23 24.51
CA GLN A 242 31.38 -22.81 25.74
C GLN A 242 30.31 -23.50 26.60
N THR A 243 29.13 -22.99 26.67
CA THR A 243 28.01 -23.60 27.40
C THR A 243 27.68 -24.99 26.84
N HIS A 244 27.52 -25.09 25.51
CA HIS A 244 27.26 -26.40 24.88
C HIS A 244 28.46 -27.36 24.95
N VAL A 245 29.68 -26.87 24.80
CA VAL A 245 30.89 -27.69 24.97
C VAL A 245 30.98 -28.25 26.40
N SER A 246 30.71 -27.44 27.43
CA SER A 246 30.68 -27.90 28.82
C SER A 246 29.60 -28.94 29.09
N ASN A 247 28.55 -28.93 28.33
CA ASN A 247 27.46 -29.92 28.32
C ASN A 247 27.78 -31.17 27.47
N GLY A 248 28.99 -31.24 26.90
CA GLY A 248 29.49 -32.40 26.16
C GLY A 248 29.19 -32.38 24.64
N ALA A 249 28.71 -31.28 24.11
CA ALA A 249 28.44 -31.13 22.66
C ALA A 249 29.74 -31.24 21.84
N LYS A 250 29.67 -31.93 20.71
CA LYS A 250 30.80 -32.14 19.78
C LYS A 250 30.40 -31.69 18.38
N VAL A 251 31.39 -31.41 17.53
CA VAL A 251 31.11 -31.13 16.11
C VAL A 251 30.74 -32.44 15.42
N SER A 252 29.53 -32.48 14.86
CA SER A 252 29.05 -33.59 14.05
C SER A 252 29.86 -33.73 12.77
N GLN A 253 30.03 -34.96 12.29
CA GLN A 253 30.66 -35.23 10.98
C GLN A 253 29.63 -35.46 9.87
N LYS A 254 28.34 -35.32 10.21
CA LYS A 254 27.26 -35.48 9.26
C LYS A 254 27.04 -34.19 8.45
N ASN A 255 26.47 -34.33 7.29
CA ASN A 255 26.06 -33.20 6.45
C ASN A 255 24.63 -33.41 5.93
N LEU A 256 23.93 -32.31 5.82
CA LEU A 256 22.56 -32.24 5.30
C LEU A 256 22.47 -31.03 4.36
N THR A 257 21.89 -31.23 3.18
CA THR A 257 21.54 -30.14 2.25
C THR A 257 20.04 -30.05 2.20
N ILE A 258 19.52 -28.83 2.32
CA ILE A 258 18.10 -28.49 2.23
C ILE A 258 17.94 -27.62 0.99
N GLU A 259 17.09 -28.01 0.07
CA GLU A 259 16.71 -27.20 -1.07
C GLU A 259 15.83 -26.05 -0.55
N ALA A 260 16.24 -24.81 -0.83
CA ALA A 260 15.63 -23.67 -0.16
C ALA A 260 14.21 -23.35 -0.67
N GLU A 261 13.90 -23.75 -1.90
CA GLU A 261 12.53 -23.65 -2.46
C GLU A 261 11.50 -24.51 -1.72
N GLU A 262 11.93 -25.54 -0.98
CA GLU A 262 11.07 -26.41 -0.16
C GLU A 262 10.97 -25.89 1.29
N ALA A 263 10.63 -24.62 1.46
CA ALA A 263 10.42 -24.06 2.78
C ALA A 263 9.19 -24.67 3.48
N TYR A 264 9.28 -24.81 4.81
CA TYR A 264 8.21 -25.37 5.64
C TYR A 264 7.09 -24.35 5.90
N LEU A 265 7.45 -23.16 6.42
CA LEU A 265 6.53 -22.07 6.72
C LEU A 265 7.09 -20.74 6.23
N LYS A 266 6.20 -19.81 5.95
CA LYS A 266 6.49 -18.46 5.44
C LYS A 266 5.52 -17.46 6.05
N SER A 267 6.00 -16.26 6.36
CA SER A 267 5.16 -15.19 6.95
C SER A 267 4.25 -14.49 5.93
N SER A 268 4.48 -14.71 4.64
CA SER A 268 3.74 -14.02 3.57
C SER A 268 3.56 -14.94 2.36
N PRO A 269 2.42 -14.88 1.65
CA PRO A 269 2.21 -15.62 0.41
C PRO A 269 3.12 -15.15 -0.73
N SER A 270 3.76 -13.97 -0.61
CA SER A 270 4.76 -13.48 -1.57
C SER A 270 6.05 -14.29 -1.57
N LEU A 271 6.36 -14.99 -0.48
CA LEU A 271 7.57 -15.78 -0.29
C LEU A 271 7.43 -17.16 -0.96
N ASN A 272 7.04 -17.17 -2.22
CA ASN A 272 6.91 -18.38 -3.02
C ASN A 272 8.23 -18.79 -3.68
N PRO A 273 8.39 -20.04 -4.12
CA PRO A 273 9.52 -20.48 -4.91
C PRO A 273 9.70 -19.65 -6.19
N ILE A 274 10.95 -19.34 -6.54
CA ILE A 274 11.32 -18.56 -7.72
C ILE A 274 12.19 -19.38 -8.68
N ALA A 275 12.10 -19.07 -9.97
CA ALA A 275 12.94 -19.66 -11.01
C ALA A 275 14.10 -18.70 -11.32
N GLU A 276 15.32 -19.09 -10.95
CA GLU A 276 16.53 -18.33 -11.22
C GLU A 276 17.30 -18.92 -12.40
N PHE A 277 17.51 -18.10 -13.44
CA PHE A 277 18.20 -18.45 -14.67
C PHE A 277 19.53 -17.74 -14.85
N SER A 278 19.93 -16.85 -13.94
CA SER A 278 21.14 -16.03 -14.07
C SER A 278 22.43 -16.84 -14.16
N THR A 279 22.44 -18.07 -13.68
CA THR A 279 23.54 -19.02 -13.81
C THR A 279 23.05 -20.47 -13.77
N SER A 280 23.66 -21.36 -14.57
CA SER A 280 23.39 -22.80 -14.53
C SER A 280 23.86 -23.51 -13.25
N LYS A 281 24.29 -22.76 -12.22
CA LYS A 281 24.72 -23.27 -10.93
C LYS A 281 23.65 -23.28 -9.85
N PHE A 282 22.49 -22.69 -10.12
CA PHE A 282 21.30 -22.94 -9.32
C PHE A 282 20.88 -24.42 -9.46
N THR A 283 20.31 -24.98 -8.43
CA THR A 283 19.96 -26.41 -8.35
C THR A 283 18.48 -26.58 -8.00
N PRO A 284 17.70 -27.27 -8.86
CA PRO A 284 18.05 -27.83 -10.16
C PRO A 284 18.10 -26.78 -11.30
N TYR A 285 18.81 -27.09 -12.36
CA TYR A 285 18.85 -26.28 -13.58
C TYR A 285 18.65 -27.18 -14.80
N GLU A 286 17.74 -26.73 -15.68
CA GLU A 286 17.53 -27.38 -16.99
C GLU A 286 17.35 -26.27 -18.03
N ALA A 287 18.10 -26.41 -19.17
CA ALA A 287 18.03 -25.39 -20.20
C ALA A 287 16.66 -25.39 -20.89
N PHE A 288 16.08 -24.21 -21.11
CA PHE A 288 14.76 -23.98 -21.75
C PHE A 288 13.54 -24.52 -20.97
N VAL A 289 13.72 -24.91 -19.72
CA VAL A 289 12.65 -25.42 -18.85
C VAL A 289 12.64 -24.58 -17.58
N THR A 290 11.46 -24.09 -17.21
CA THR A 290 11.31 -23.36 -15.94
C THR A 290 11.47 -24.32 -14.78
N ARG A 291 12.48 -24.08 -13.93
CA ARG A 291 12.72 -24.81 -12.67
C ARG A 291 12.60 -23.83 -11.52
N TYR A 292 11.69 -24.07 -10.59
CA TYR A 292 11.69 -23.37 -9.32
C TYR A 292 12.80 -23.96 -8.46
N ASN A 293 13.88 -23.21 -8.30
CA ASN A 293 15.18 -23.67 -7.78
C ASN A 293 15.78 -22.71 -6.74
N ALA A 294 15.01 -21.77 -6.27
CA ALA A 294 15.40 -20.85 -5.22
C ALA A 294 14.18 -20.27 -4.51
N ILE A 295 14.39 -19.60 -3.40
CA ILE A 295 13.36 -18.82 -2.71
C ILE A 295 13.86 -17.41 -2.41
N GLY A 296 12.93 -16.45 -2.32
CA GLY A 296 13.23 -15.07 -1.96
C GLY A 296 13.43 -14.14 -3.15
N GLY A 297 14.67 -13.78 -3.47
CA GLY A 297 14.95 -12.78 -4.50
C GLY A 297 14.36 -11.42 -4.15
N TYR A 298 13.76 -10.76 -5.12
CA TYR A 298 13.07 -9.48 -4.89
C TYR A 298 11.78 -9.63 -4.08
N ASN A 299 11.17 -10.82 -4.06
CA ASN A 299 9.96 -11.08 -3.29
C ASN A 299 10.23 -11.10 -1.77
N TRP A 300 11.47 -11.32 -1.34
CA TRP A 300 11.87 -11.31 0.08
C TRP A 300 12.67 -10.06 0.46
N ARG A 301 12.16 -8.87 0.08
CA ARG A 301 12.81 -7.59 0.36
C ARG A 301 12.24 -6.84 1.58
N ILE A 302 11.04 -7.21 2.02
CA ILE A 302 10.32 -6.51 3.10
C ILE A 302 10.89 -6.97 4.44
N ALA A 303 11.30 -6.02 5.29
CA ALA A 303 11.70 -6.29 6.65
C ALA A 303 10.53 -6.90 7.46
N GLY A 304 10.83 -7.82 8.36
CA GLY A 304 9.84 -8.58 9.13
C GLY A 304 9.42 -9.89 8.48
N ASP A 305 9.58 -10.06 7.17
CA ASP A 305 9.26 -11.31 6.48
C ASP A 305 10.21 -12.44 6.90
N GLU A 306 9.61 -13.59 7.26
CA GLU A 306 10.34 -14.76 7.78
C GLU A 306 10.06 -16.01 6.95
N ILE A 307 11.09 -16.79 6.69
CA ILE A 307 11.02 -18.12 6.06
C ILE A 307 11.62 -19.14 7.02
N THR A 308 10.92 -20.26 7.21
CA THR A 308 11.33 -21.36 8.09
C THR A 308 11.49 -22.65 7.28
N TRP A 309 12.61 -23.34 7.49
CA TRP A 309 12.90 -24.66 6.94
C TRP A 309 12.99 -25.70 8.05
N GLN A 310 12.75 -26.95 7.70
CA GLN A 310 12.94 -28.10 8.58
C GLN A 310 14.24 -28.80 8.27
N ALA A 311 14.99 -29.12 9.32
CA ALA A 311 16.24 -29.88 9.27
C ALA A 311 16.14 -31.11 10.16
N ASN A 312 16.02 -32.30 9.54
CA ASN A 312 16.05 -33.56 10.30
C ASN A 312 17.48 -34.09 10.36
N VAL A 313 18.13 -33.91 11.53
CA VAL A 313 19.53 -34.37 11.76
C VAL A 313 19.53 -35.68 12.50
N THR A 314 20.48 -36.56 12.11
CA THR A 314 20.60 -37.93 12.66
C THR A 314 21.54 -38.01 13.87
N GLU A 315 22.17 -36.90 14.27
CA GLU A 315 23.11 -36.82 15.37
C GLU A 315 23.08 -35.44 16.00
N ALA A 316 22.85 -35.35 17.29
CA ALA A 316 22.94 -34.12 18.03
C ALA A 316 24.38 -33.58 18.05
N GLY A 317 24.57 -32.28 17.88
CA GLY A 317 25.87 -31.66 17.90
C GLY A 317 25.98 -30.34 17.19
N PHE A 318 27.20 -29.84 17.05
CA PHE A 318 27.48 -28.61 16.35
C PHE A 318 27.60 -28.84 14.84
N TYR A 319 27.01 -27.95 14.08
CA TYR A 319 27.07 -27.91 12.61
C TYR A 319 27.49 -26.52 12.13
N LYS A 320 28.28 -26.47 11.06
CA LYS A 320 28.49 -25.25 10.28
C LYS A 320 27.26 -25.04 9.42
N LEU A 321 26.64 -23.85 9.52
CA LEU A 321 25.52 -23.46 8.70
C LEU A 321 26.00 -22.57 7.55
N SER A 322 25.77 -22.99 6.33
CA SER A 322 26.17 -22.27 5.11
C SER A 322 24.96 -22.11 4.18
N PHE A 323 24.83 -20.93 3.58
CA PHE A 323 23.77 -20.60 2.63
C PHE A 323 24.37 -20.40 1.24
N LYS A 324 23.81 -21.03 0.22
CA LYS A 324 24.14 -20.78 -1.17
C LYS A 324 23.22 -19.68 -1.68
N VAL A 325 23.76 -18.48 -1.89
CA VAL A 325 22.98 -17.24 -2.03
C VAL A 325 23.45 -16.35 -3.18
N MET A 326 22.53 -15.53 -3.65
CA MET A 326 22.82 -14.41 -4.53
C MET A 326 22.09 -13.15 -4.02
N GLN A 327 22.79 -12.02 -3.96
CA GLN A 327 22.22 -10.70 -3.68
C GLN A 327 22.72 -9.74 -4.76
N ASN A 328 21.97 -9.59 -5.84
CA ASN A 328 22.33 -8.83 -7.03
C ASN A 328 21.42 -7.60 -7.27
N PHE A 329 20.48 -7.32 -6.35
CA PHE A 329 19.51 -6.25 -6.50
C PHE A 329 20.00 -4.91 -5.94
N SER A 330 20.59 -4.92 -4.74
CA SER A 330 20.93 -3.69 -4.00
C SER A 330 22.43 -3.43 -4.01
N SER A 331 22.94 -2.84 -5.11
CA SER A 331 24.36 -2.54 -5.28
C SER A 331 24.89 -1.60 -4.21
N GLY A 332 26.00 -1.99 -3.57
CA GLY A 332 26.64 -1.21 -2.48
C GLY A 332 26.01 -1.39 -1.11
N GLN A 333 25.07 -2.30 -0.96
CA GLN A 333 24.39 -2.62 0.31
C GLN A 333 24.56 -4.10 0.68
N SER A 334 24.28 -4.42 1.95
CA SER A 334 24.12 -5.79 2.43
C SER A 334 22.65 -6.03 2.74
N SER A 335 22.15 -7.21 2.40
CA SER A 335 20.87 -7.68 2.94
C SER A 335 21.12 -8.37 4.27
N THR A 336 20.29 -8.08 5.28
CA THR A 336 20.49 -8.59 6.65
C THR A 336 19.37 -9.55 7.02
N ARG A 337 19.73 -10.61 7.77
CA ARG A 337 18.77 -11.60 8.29
C ARG A 337 19.06 -11.89 9.76
N SER A 338 18.01 -12.04 10.55
CA SER A 338 18.08 -12.67 11.87
C SER A 338 17.88 -14.18 11.75
N LEU A 339 18.72 -14.96 12.40
CA LEU A 339 18.64 -16.41 12.43
C LEU A 339 18.01 -16.89 13.74
N LYS A 340 17.04 -17.80 13.64
CA LYS A 340 16.49 -18.54 14.76
C LYS A 340 16.66 -20.03 14.53
N ILE A 341 16.91 -20.75 15.61
CA ILE A 341 16.94 -22.21 15.67
C ILE A 341 15.86 -22.63 16.67
N ASN A 342 14.94 -23.48 16.23
CA ASN A 342 13.81 -23.93 17.04
C ASN A 342 13.01 -22.77 17.69
N GLY A 343 12.92 -21.64 16.96
CA GLY A 343 12.20 -20.43 17.39
C GLY A 343 13.03 -19.43 18.19
N GLU A 344 14.22 -19.78 18.68
CA GLU A 344 15.07 -18.93 19.50
C GLU A 344 16.31 -18.43 18.75
N THR A 345 16.77 -17.21 19.08
CA THR A 345 18.05 -16.69 18.58
C THR A 345 19.20 -17.34 19.35
N PRO A 346 20.08 -18.12 18.71
CA PRO A 346 21.06 -18.91 19.44
C PRO A 346 22.15 -18.07 20.13
N PHE A 347 22.53 -16.96 19.54
CA PHE A 347 23.55 -16.04 20.10
C PHE A 347 23.41 -14.65 19.45
N LEU A 348 24.00 -13.64 20.08
CA LEU A 348 23.82 -12.21 19.70
C LEU A 348 24.14 -11.93 18.23
N GLU A 349 25.22 -12.49 17.71
CA GLU A 349 25.70 -12.27 16.33
C GLU A 349 24.75 -12.89 15.28
N ALA A 350 23.89 -13.82 15.68
CA ALA A 350 22.88 -14.43 14.80
C ALA A 350 21.74 -13.46 14.46
N ASN A 351 21.56 -12.37 15.22
CA ASN A 351 20.56 -11.35 14.94
C ASN A 351 20.85 -10.52 13.68
N GLN A 352 22.12 -10.50 13.21
CA GLN A 352 22.52 -9.66 12.08
C GLN A 352 23.49 -10.40 11.15
N LEU A 353 22.98 -11.39 10.41
CA LEU A 353 23.73 -12.06 9.36
C LEU A 353 23.74 -11.21 8.10
N GLU A 354 24.91 -10.74 7.67
CA GLU A 354 25.06 -9.87 6.51
C GLU A 354 25.33 -10.66 5.22
N PHE A 355 24.54 -10.41 4.18
CA PHE A 355 24.71 -10.92 2.83
C PHE A 355 25.05 -9.76 1.89
N LYS A 356 26.37 -9.51 1.70
CA LYS A 356 26.87 -8.39 0.90
C LYS A 356 26.47 -8.55 -0.56
N TYR A 357 26.28 -7.42 -1.26
CA TYR A 357 26.05 -7.40 -2.70
C TYR A 357 27.06 -8.25 -3.47
N ASN A 358 26.57 -9.12 -4.33
CA ASN A 358 27.36 -9.89 -5.28
C ASN A 358 26.47 -10.39 -6.43
N SER A 359 26.84 -10.07 -7.65
CA SER A 359 26.15 -10.53 -8.85
C SER A 359 26.34 -12.02 -9.17
N ASN A 360 27.24 -12.72 -8.45
CA ASN A 360 27.47 -14.15 -8.62
C ASN A 360 26.96 -14.93 -7.41
N LEU A 361 26.44 -16.11 -7.68
CA LEU A 361 26.08 -17.10 -6.68
C LEU A 361 27.31 -17.49 -5.84
N ARG A 362 27.14 -17.58 -4.51
CA ARG A 362 28.22 -17.92 -3.58
C ARG A 362 27.70 -18.60 -2.33
N TYR A 363 28.62 -19.25 -1.60
CA TYR A 363 28.35 -19.70 -0.23
C TYR A 363 28.68 -18.59 0.78
N VAL A 364 27.79 -18.44 1.76
CA VAL A 364 28.00 -17.61 2.95
C VAL A 364 27.81 -18.49 4.17
N THR A 365 28.89 -18.70 4.94
CA THR A 365 28.88 -19.47 6.21
C THR A 365 28.67 -18.49 7.35
N VAL A 366 27.85 -18.86 8.35
CA VAL A 366 27.66 -18.06 9.58
C VAL A 366 29.00 -17.87 10.27
N GLY A 367 29.37 -16.64 10.62
CA GLY A 367 30.68 -16.26 11.12
C GLY A 367 31.75 -16.05 10.03
N GLY A 368 31.50 -16.40 8.79
CA GLY A 368 32.38 -16.15 7.67
C GLY A 368 33.63 -17.04 7.68
N LYS A 369 34.85 -16.45 7.79
CA LYS A 369 36.11 -17.18 7.84
C LYS A 369 36.29 -17.96 9.16
N ASP A 370 35.80 -17.37 10.24
CA ASP A 370 35.79 -17.95 11.57
C ASP A 370 34.39 -18.49 11.84
N ALA A 371 34.09 -19.66 11.25
CA ALA A 371 32.76 -20.24 11.26
C ALA A 371 32.18 -20.36 12.68
N MET A 372 31.00 -19.82 12.88
CA MET A 372 30.21 -19.98 14.10
C MET A 372 29.31 -21.21 13.97
N TYR A 373 29.42 -22.12 14.93
CA TYR A 373 28.66 -23.36 14.91
C TYR A 373 27.27 -23.17 15.52
N ILE A 374 26.31 -23.90 14.97
CA ILE A 374 24.93 -23.99 15.48
C ILE A 374 24.77 -25.36 16.10
N TYR A 375 24.27 -25.42 17.33
CA TYR A 375 23.92 -26.69 17.97
C TYR A 375 22.52 -27.10 17.55
N LEU A 376 22.36 -28.37 17.12
CA LEU A 376 21.09 -28.96 16.75
C LEU A 376 20.90 -30.27 17.55
N ASP A 377 19.68 -30.50 18.01
CA ASP A 377 19.29 -31.75 18.66
C ASP A 377 19.05 -32.84 17.61
N GLU A 378 19.22 -34.11 17.97
CA GLU A 378 18.86 -35.24 17.13
C GLU A 378 17.36 -35.20 16.81
N GLY A 379 17.01 -35.35 15.53
CA GLY A 379 15.64 -35.30 15.04
C GLY A 379 15.33 -34.01 14.28
N LEU A 380 14.07 -33.60 14.37
CA LEU A 380 13.53 -32.48 13.61
C LEU A 380 13.86 -31.14 14.30
N ASN A 381 14.60 -30.29 13.62
CA ASN A 381 14.87 -28.90 14.01
C ASN A 381 14.29 -27.93 13.00
N THR A 382 14.03 -26.69 13.40
CA THR A 382 13.66 -25.58 12.52
C THR A 382 14.77 -24.56 12.39
N ILE A 383 14.98 -24.06 11.19
CA ILE A 383 15.90 -22.96 10.86
C ILE A 383 15.06 -21.85 10.25
N SER A 384 14.99 -20.70 10.92
CA SER A 384 14.23 -19.56 10.42
C SER A 384 15.15 -18.38 10.13
N LEU A 385 14.89 -17.67 9.04
CA LEU A 385 15.55 -16.42 8.70
C LEU A 385 14.48 -15.32 8.53
N SER A 386 14.61 -14.25 9.32
CA SER A 386 13.77 -13.04 9.19
C SER A 386 14.56 -11.91 8.56
N ALA A 387 13.97 -11.22 7.57
CA ALA A 387 14.57 -10.02 6.99
C ALA A 387 14.54 -8.86 8.00
N ASN A 388 15.64 -8.12 8.11
CA ASN A 388 15.71 -6.89 8.90
C ASN A 388 16.61 -5.85 8.24
N ILE A 389 16.48 -4.57 8.64
CA ILE A 389 17.26 -3.45 8.07
C ILE A 389 18.69 -3.42 8.63
N GLY A 390 18.96 -4.16 9.70
CA GLY A 390 20.27 -4.27 10.33
C GLY A 390 20.78 -2.93 10.87
N THR A 391 22.05 -2.66 10.62
CA THR A 391 22.72 -1.44 11.11
C THR A 391 22.16 -0.14 10.53
N TYR A 392 21.38 -0.21 9.44
CA TYR A 392 20.72 0.96 8.87
C TYR A 392 19.42 1.36 9.59
N GLY A 393 18.82 0.49 10.41
CA GLY A 393 17.54 0.76 11.08
C GLY A 393 17.49 2.10 11.82
N PRO A 394 18.39 2.35 12.80
CA PRO A 394 18.44 3.62 13.52
C PRO A 394 18.71 4.85 12.62
N ILE A 395 19.47 4.67 11.53
CA ILE A 395 19.76 5.73 10.57
C ILE A 395 18.51 6.09 9.79
N VAL A 396 17.77 5.09 9.31
CA VAL A 396 16.52 5.29 8.56
C VAL A 396 15.49 6.04 9.42
N GLN A 397 15.35 5.69 10.69
CA GLN A 397 14.46 6.39 11.60
C GLN A 397 14.85 7.87 11.78
N ARG A 398 16.15 8.17 12.00
CA ARG A 398 16.64 9.56 12.11
C ARG A 398 16.41 10.34 10.81
N VAL A 399 16.57 9.71 9.65
CA VAL A 399 16.27 10.34 8.35
C VAL A 399 14.77 10.64 8.23
N ASN A 400 13.89 9.75 8.69
CA ASN A 400 12.44 10.01 8.69
C ASN A 400 12.08 11.22 9.57
N VAL A 401 12.66 11.31 10.77
CA VAL A 401 12.47 12.49 11.65
C VAL A 401 12.96 13.76 10.96
N LEU A 402 14.17 13.73 10.37
CA LEU A 402 14.74 14.88 9.66
C LEU A 402 13.88 15.31 8.45
N ILE A 403 13.28 14.36 7.72
CA ILE A 403 12.34 14.66 6.63
C ILE A 403 11.11 15.39 7.15
N GLN A 404 10.55 14.99 8.30
CA GLN A 404 9.41 15.68 8.91
C GLN A 404 9.76 17.10 9.36
N GLU A 405 10.94 17.30 9.95
CA GLU A 405 11.44 18.62 10.34
C GLU A 405 11.67 19.53 9.11
N PHE A 406 12.24 19.00 8.03
CA PHE A 406 12.39 19.72 6.75
C PHE A 406 11.04 20.14 6.19
N ARG A 407 10.03 19.26 6.21
CA ARG A 407 8.68 19.58 5.75
C ARG A 407 8.00 20.64 6.60
N SER A 408 8.18 20.58 7.92
CA SER A 408 7.70 21.62 8.83
C SER A 408 8.33 22.98 8.48
N PHE A 409 9.66 23.02 8.29
CA PHE A 409 10.37 24.22 7.88
C PHE A 409 9.90 24.73 6.50
N TYR A 410 9.78 23.83 5.52
CA TYR A 410 9.31 24.14 4.17
C TYR A 410 7.91 24.78 4.20
N ARG A 411 6.96 24.20 4.96
CA ARG A 411 5.60 24.76 5.09
C ARG A 411 5.61 26.16 5.69
N GLU A 412 6.36 26.40 6.76
CA GLU A 412 6.47 27.74 7.35
C GLU A 412 7.03 28.77 6.36
N VAL A 413 8.02 28.37 5.54
CA VAL A 413 8.54 29.23 4.47
C VAL A 413 7.47 29.50 3.42
N VAL A 414 6.78 28.46 2.93
CA VAL A 414 5.71 28.60 1.93
C VAL A 414 4.57 29.47 2.45
N MET A 415 4.16 29.31 3.71
CA MET A 415 3.15 30.19 4.34
C MET A 415 3.53 31.67 4.31
N ARG A 416 4.81 31.99 4.17
CA ARG A 416 5.31 33.37 4.11
C ARG A 416 5.58 33.86 2.69
N THR A 417 6.05 32.97 1.81
CA THR A 417 6.55 33.32 0.48
C THR A 417 5.61 32.98 -0.65
N GLY A 418 4.64 32.08 -0.41
CA GLY A 418 3.95 31.36 -1.46
C GLY A 418 4.85 30.30 -2.10
N LEU A 419 4.28 29.51 -3.01
CA LEU A 419 4.95 28.38 -3.70
C LEU A 419 6.00 28.85 -4.72
N ASN A 420 5.77 29.99 -5.34
CA ASN A 420 6.64 30.58 -6.35
C ASN A 420 7.12 31.96 -5.86
N PRO A 421 8.04 32.00 -4.89
CA PRO A 421 8.50 33.26 -4.31
C PRO A 421 9.23 34.12 -5.35
N ASP A 422 9.03 35.46 -5.27
CA ASP A 422 9.84 36.40 -6.01
C ASP A 422 11.29 36.35 -5.46
N PRO A 423 12.27 35.98 -6.29
CA PRO A 423 13.66 35.86 -5.85
C PRO A 423 14.30 37.20 -5.39
N TYR A 424 13.65 38.31 -5.67
CA TYR A 424 14.15 39.68 -5.33
C TYR A 424 13.43 40.28 -4.13
N GLN A 425 12.26 39.78 -3.74
CA GLN A 425 11.51 40.28 -2.60
C GLN A 425 12.20 39.85 -1.29
N ASP A 426 12.16 40.73 -0.29
CA ASP A 426 12.63 40.45 1.06
C ASP A 426 11.46 39.97 1.92
N TYR A 427 11.43 38.68 2.23
CA TYR A 427 10.35 38.03 3.00
C TYR A 427 10.61 38.05 4.51
N LEU A 428 11.81 38.47 4.95
CA LEU A 428 12.23 38.49 6.36
C LEU A 428 12.04 37.15 7.05
N LEU A 429 12.49 36.05 6.42
CA LEU A 429 12.27 34.67 6.87
C LEU A 429 12.80 34.43 8.28
N LYS A 430 13.95 34.96 8.63
CA LYS A 430 14.52 34.88 10.00
C LYS A 430 13.59 35.41 11.08
N ARG A 431 12.71 36.36 10.72
CA ARG A 431 11.75 36.96 11.68
C ARG A 431 10.47 36.14 11.82
N TYR A 432 10.01 35.48 10.74
CA TYR A 432 8.70 34.88 10.66
C TYR A 432 8.70 33.34 10.73
N VAL A 433 9.82 32.70 10.38
CA VAL A 433 10.00 31.26 10.52
C VAL A 433 10.58 30.96 11.89
N THR A 434 9.92 30.06 12.61
CA THR A 434 10.29 29.72 14.00
C THR A 434 11.70 29.12 14.06
N ASN A 435 12.56 29.72 14.92
CA ASN A 435 13.94 29.23 15.17
C ASN A 435 14.76 29.04 13.90
N PHE A 436 14.62 29.92 12.90
CA PHE A 436 15.18 29.79 11.55
C PHE A 436 16.64 29.35 11.54
N ASP A 437 17.54 30.11 12.16
CA ASP A 437 18.97 29.82 12.12
C ASP A 437 19.30 28.51 12.88
N ALA A 438 18.75 28.31 14.06
CA ALA A 438 18.97 27.11 14.88
C ALA A 438 18.50 25.83 14.17
N ARG A 439 17.38 25.87 13.46
CA ARG A 439 16.91 24.73 12.67
C ARG A 439 17.83 24.40 11.50
N LEU A 440 18.30 25.40 10.76
CA LEU A 440 19.22 25.16 9.66
C LEU A 440 20.58 24.63 10.13
N GLU A 441 21.10 25.11 11.28
CA GLU A 441 22.31 24.58 11.89
C GLU A 441 22.11 23.12 12.31
N HIS A 442 21.01 22.80 13.00
CA HIS A 442 20.64 21.43 13.37
C HIS A 442 20.53 20.51 12.14
N PHE A 443 19.89 20.96 11.07
CA PHE A 443 19.76 20.21 9.82
C PHE A 443 21.12 19.85 9.22
N GLU A 444 22.06 20.78 9.22
CA GLU A 444 23.40 20.56 8.69
C GLU A 444 24.18 19.58 9.57
N GLU A 445 24.13 19.74 10.90
CA GLU A 445 24.79 18.83 11.84
C GLU A 445 24.29 17.40 11.68
N GLU A 446 22.95 17.22 11.61
CA GLU A 446 22.34 15.90 11.48
C GLU A 446 22.67 15.26 10.13
N LEU A 447 22.63 16.02 9.02
CA LEU A 447 23.03 15.53 7.69
C LEU A 447 24.48 15.06 7.66
N GLN A 448 25.42 15.77 8.32
CA GLN A 448 26.83 15.38 8.39
C GLN A 448 27.04 14.15 9.27
N SER A 449 26.32 14.06 10.39
CA SER A 449 26.33 12.88 11.28
C SER A 449 25.88 11.65 10.51
N LEU A 450 24.67 11.67 9.92
CA LEU A 450 24.11 10.58 9.12
C LEU A 450 25.03 10.16 7.97
N ARG A 451 25.54 11.13 7.22
CA ARG A 451 26.49 10.90 6.15
C ARG A 451 27.75 10.14 6.60
N SER A 452 28.30 10.53 7.75
CA SER A 452 29.50 9.93 8.31
C SER A 452 29.26 8.48 8.73
N GLU A 453 28.12 8.20 9.32
CA GLU A 453 27.68 6.86 9.70
C GLU A 453 27.47 5.96 8.48
N ILE A 454 26.78 6.46 7.44
CA ILE A 454 26.56 5.74 6.17
C ILE A 454 27.89 5.37 5.51
N ILE A 455 28.87 6.29 5.47
CA ILE A 455 30.22 6.00 4.94
C ILE A 455 30.92 4.90 5.73
N LYS A 456 30.78 4.91 7.06
CA LYS A 456 31.38 3.89 7.94
C LYS A 456 30.77 2.50 7.67
N ILE A 457 29.46 2.40 7.51
CA ILE A 457 28.74 1.14 7.27
C ILE A 457 29.05 0.62 5.85
N SER A 458 28.97 1.49 4.83
CA SER A 458 29.19 1.11 3.44
C SER A 458 30.66 0.82 3.08
N GLY A 459 31.59 1.09 4.00
CA GLY A 459 33.03 0.88 3.82
C GLY A 459 33.67 1.88 2.85
N GLY A 460 33.02 2.97 2.50
CA GLY A 460 33.52 4.01 1.60
C GLY A 460 32.44 4.91 1.01
N ARG A 461 32.82 5.75 0.03
CA ARG A 461 31.84 6.56 -0.70
C ARG A 461 31.02 5.70 -1.62
N SER A 462 29.71 5.69 -1.43
CA SER A 462 28.73 5.00 -2.28
C SER A 462 27.74 5.99 -2.87
N SER A 463 26.93 5.56 -3.83
CA SER A 463 25.81 6.33 -4.38
C SER A 463 24.79 6.76 -3.30
N LEU A 464 24.73 6.02 -2.19
CA LEU A 464 23.83 6.25 -1.06
C LEU A 464 24.02 7.62 -0.38
N ILE A 465 25.21 8.22 -0.42
CA ILE A 465 25.47 9.53 0.21
C ILE A 465 25.08 10.73 -0.67
N SER A 466 24.76 10.51 -1.94
CA SER A 466 24.55 11.61 -2.90
C SER A 466 23.37 12.52 -2.54
N ALA A 467 22.29 11.98 -1.98
CA ALA A 467 21.15 12.75 -1.51
C ALA A 467 21.54 13.64 -0.33
N PHE A 468 22.29 13.10 0.64
CA PHE A 468 22.80 13.85 1.80
C PHE A 468 23.76 14.95 1.39
N ASP A 469 24.70 14.67 0.46
CA ASP A 469 25.64 15.70 -0.04
C ASP A 469 24.93 16.86 -0.72
N ARG A 470 23.90 16.61 -1.54
CA ARG A 470 23.10 17.67 -2.20
C ARG A 470 22.33 18.49 -1.18
N THR A 471 21.60 17.83 -0.27
CA THR A 471 20.79 18.51 0.74
C THR A 471 21.65 19.34 1.69
N SER A 472 22.79 18.80 2.18
CA SER A 472 23.74 19.54 3.02
C SER A 472 24.31 20.77 2.31
N ASN A 473 24.72 20.64 1.04
CA ASN A 473 25.22 21.78 0.27
C ASN A 473 24.16 22.88 0.09
N GLN A 474 22.88 22.48 -0.01
CA GLN A 474 21.78 23.44 -0.10
C GLN A 474 21.51 24.12 1.24
N VAL A 475 21.44 23.37 2.34
CA VAL A 475 21.25 23.91 3.70
C VAL A 475 22.38 24.89 4.05
N LYS A 476 23.64 24.61 3.69
CA LYS A 476 24.76 25.54 3.85
C LYS A 476 24.55 26.87 3.13
N LYS A 477 23.98 26.84 1.91
CA LYS A 477 23.62 28.06 1.20
C LYS A 477 22.54 28.85 1.94
N PHE A 478 21.55 28.15 2.53
CA PHE A 478 20.50 28.78 3.31
C PHE A 478 21.03 29.45 4.59
N ILE A 479 21.95 28.81 5.29
CA ILE A 479 22.65 29.40 6.45
C ILE A 479 23.42 30.68 6.06
N THR A 480 24.05 30.71 4.87
CA THR A 480 24.85 31.82 4.43
C THR A 480 24.01 33.10 4.15
N ASP A 481 22.82 32.92 3.56
CA ASP A 481 21.91 34.03 3.22
C ASP A 481 20.47 33.51 3.16
N GLU A 482 19.55 34.10 3.98
CA GLU A 482 18.15 33.73 4.01
C GLU A 482 17.44 33.81 2.64
N LYS A 483 17.90 34.71 1.77
CA LYS A 483 17.38 34.84 0.39
C LYS A 483 17.65 33.64 -0.49
N ASN A 484 18.60 32.79 -0.13
CA ASN A 484 18.83 31.53 -0.84
C ASN A 484 17.72 30.52 -0.60
N VAL A 485 16.98 30.62 0.52
CA VAL A 485 15.83 29.75 0.81
C VAL A 485 14.74 29.96 -0.26
N GLN A 486 14.32 31.21 -0.49
CA GLN A 486 13.29 31.50 -1.49
C GLN A 486 13.73 31.15 -2.92
N LYS A 487 15.02 31.33 -3.25
CA LYS A 487 15.59 30.99 -4.57
C LYS A 487 15.69 29.47 -4.79
N GLY A 488 15.90 28.72 -3.70
CA GLY A 488 16.11 27.26 -3.73
C GLY A 488 14.92 26.43 -3.23
N LEU A 489 13.76 27.03 -3.05
CA LEU A 489 12.61 26.37 -2.40
C LEU A 489 12.16 25.10 -3.15
N ARG A 490 12.05 25.17 -4.47
CA ARG A 490 11.72 24.01 -5.31
C ARG A 490 12.79 22.90 -5.27
N GLU A 491 14.07 23.29 -5.29
CA GLU A 491 15.18 22.34 -5.17
C GLU A 491 15.19 21.68 -3.78
N PHE A 492 14.79 22.41 -2.73
CA PHE A 492 14.69 21.88 -1.37
C PHE A 492 13.61 20.80 -1.26
N GLU A 493 12.44 21.03 -1.84
CA GLU A 493 11.38 20.01 -1.92
C GLU A 493 11.86 18.74 -2.65
N GLN A 494 12.58 18.90 -3.79
CA GLN A 494 13.16 17.77 -4.52
C GLN A 494 14.21 17.01 -3.70
N ASN A 495 15.01 17.69 -2.90
CA ASN A 495 15.99 17.06 -2.02
C ASN A 495 15.31 16.30 -0.86
N ILE A 496 14.22 16.83 -0.27
CA ILE A 496 13.41 16.12 0.71
C ILE A 496 12.86 14.82 0.10
N SER A 497 12.32 14.90 -1.12
CA SER A 497 11.82 13.75 -1.86
C SER A 497 12.90 12.72 -2.17
N ALA A 498 14.13 13.16 -2.46
CA ALA A 498 15.27 12.27 -2.70
C ALA A 498 15.71 11.53 -1.43
N LEU A 499 15.60 12.16 -0.24
CA LEU A 499 15.82 11.47 1.04
C LEU A 499 14.73 10.42 1.31
N GLY A 500 13.46 10.71 1.01
CA GLY A 500 12.37 9.72 1.08
C GLY A 500 12.63 8.51 0.18
N SER A 501 13.07 8.72 -1.06
CA SER A 501 13.46 7.64 -1.97
C SER A 501 14.66 6.84 -1.47
N TRP A 502 15.60 7.49 -0.79
CA TRP A 502 16.73 6.83 -0.14
C TRP A 502 16.26 5.89 0.98
N VAL A 503 15.29 6.31 1.81
CA VAL A 503 14.69 5.48 2.87
C VAL A 503 14.13 4.19 2.27
N ILE A 504 13.32 4.26 1.22
CA ILE A 504 12.78 3.07 0.54
C ILE A 504 13.91 2.16 0.08
N THR A 505 14.90 2.71 -0.63
CA THR A 505 16.01 1.93 -1.21
C THR A 505 16.82 1.18 -0.15
N VAL A 506 17.04 1.80 1.01
CA VAL A 506 17.85 1.19 2.09
C VAL A 506 17.05 0.21 2.92
N SER A 507 15.73 0.40 3.02
CA SER A 507 14.84 -0.51 3.75
C SER A 507 14.61 -1.84 3.01
N GLU A 508 14.82 -1.89 1.69
CA GLU A 508 14.69 -3.14 0.93
C GLU A 508 15.85 -4.09 1.18
N GLN A 509 15.54 -5.37 1.49
CA GLN A 509 16.47 -6.41 1.91
C GLN A 509 16.41 -7.67 1.02
N PRO A 510 16.50 -7.57 -0.32
CA PRO A 510 16.33 -8.69 -1.23
C PRO A 510 17.45 -9.72 -1.10
N LEU A 511 17.11 -11.02 -1.11
CA LEU A 511 18.07 -12.13 -1.02
C LEU A 511 17.48 -13.39 -1.65
N SER A 512 18.19 -13.97 -2.63
CA SER A 512 17.88 -15.31 -3.18
C SER A 512 18.69 -16.38 -2.46
N ILE A 513 18.04 -17.44 -2.01
CA ILE A 513 18.67 -18.64 -1.45
C ILE A 513 18.32 -19.84 -2.31
N ASP A 514 19.37 -20.58 -2.74
CA ASP A 514 19.29 -21.84 -3.50
C ASP A 514 19.30 -23.04 -2.54
N GLN A 515 20.30 -23.11 -1.64
CA GLN A 515 20.47 -24.24 -0.72
C GLN A 515 20.93 -23.78 0.66
N ILE A 516 20.54 -24.56 1.68
CA ILE A 516 21.02 -24.44 3.05
C ILE A 516 21.83 -25.72 3.35
N ILE A 517 23.06 -25.58 3.82
CA ILE A 517 23.97 -26.68 4.07
C ILE A 517 24.39 -26.70 5.54
N LEU A 518 24.05 -27.78 6.21
CA LEU A 518 24.57 -28.14 7.53
C LEU A 518 25.74 -29.11 7.35
N SER A 519 26.87 -28.82 7.95
CA SER A 519 28.07 -29.65 7.73
C SER A 519 29.02 -29.66 8.91
N GLY A 520 29.81 -30.74 9.01
CA GLY A 520 30.95 -30.84 9.92
C GLY A 520 32.23 -30.21 9.37
N ASP A 521 33.33 -30.29 10.14
CA ASP A 521 34.62 -29.63 9.81
C ASP A 521 35.24 -30.11 8.52
N ASN A 522 35.13 -31.37 8.21
CA ASN A 522 35.80 -32.00 7.09
C ASN A 522 35.06 -31.82 5.75
N TYR A 523 33.86 -31.26 5.74
CA TYR A 523 33.05 -31.07 4.55
C TYR A 523 33.56 -29.88 3.72
N LYS A 524 33.76 -30.11 2.44
CA LYS A 524 34.17 -29.07 1.50
C LYS A 524 32.98 -28.68 0.67
N LEU A 525 32.58 -27.42 0.74
CA LEU A 525 31.52 -26.86 -0.09
C LEU A 525 31.83 -27.06 -1.58
N PRO A 526 30.86 -27.46 -2.39
CA PRO A 526 31.04 -27.64 -3.82
C PRO A 526 31.51 -26.35 -4.54
N LYS A 527 32.27 -26.46 -5.62
CA LYS A 527 32.71 -25.29 -6.38
C LYS A 527 31.60 -24.72 -7.21
N ILE A 528 31.30 -23.42 -7.02
CA ILE A 528 30.28 -22.69 -7.79
C ILE A 528 30.86 -21.99 -9.04
N SER A 529 32.19 -21.75 -9.09
CA SER A 529 32.80 -21.00 -10.18
C SER A 529 32.54 -21.62 -11.55
N GLN A 530 32.02 -20.83 -12.48
CA GLN A 530 31.93 -21.18 -13.89
C GLN A 530 33.23 -20.75 -14.61
N ASN A 531 33.73 -21.57 -15.53
CA ASN A 531 34.77 -21.13 -16.44
C ASN A 531 34.16 -20.25 -17.56
N ILE A 532 34.99 -19.49 -18.29
CA ILE A 532 34.57 -18.56 -19.33
C ILE A 532 33.75 -19.28 -20.42
N PHE A 533 34.08 -20.54 -20.77
CA PHE A 533 33.33 -21.32 -21.75
C PHE A 533 31.93 -21.71 -21.23
N GLN A 534 31.80 -22.07 -19.96
CA GLN A 534 30.51 -22.38 -19.37
C GLN A 534 29.61 -21.15 -19.33
N LYS A 535 30.15 -19.96 -18.98
CA LYS A 535 29.41 -18.69 -19.06
C LYS A 535 28.97 -18.38 -20.49
N PHE A 536 29.89 -18.49 -21.45
CA PHE A 536 29.57 -18.23 -22.85
C PHE A 536 28.48 -19.18 -23.38
N TRP A 537 28.59 -20.49 -23.10
CA TRP A 537 27.53 -21.43 -23.49
C TRP A 537 26.19 -21.14 -22.81
N HIS A 538 26.20 -20.78 -21.55
CA HIS A 538 24.99 -20.40 -20.82
C HIS A 538 24.36 -19.18 -21.45
N GLU A 539 25.08 -18.09 -21.68
CA GLU A 539 24.60 -16.88 -22.35
C GLU A 539 24.09 -17.15 -23.77
N LEU A 540 24.80 -18.01 -24.53
CA LEU A 540 24.36 -18.39 -25.84
C LEU A 540 23.06 -19.21 -25.81
N THR A 541 22.91 -20.08 -24.82
CA THR A 541 21.69 -20.86 -24.60
C THR A 541 20.51 -19.93 -24.23
N LEU A 542 20.73 -18.97 -23.32
CA LEU A 542 19.72 -17.97 -22.97
C LEU A 542 19.34 -17.11 -24.20
N PHE A 543 20.33 -16.69 -25.00
CA PHE A 543 20.10 -15.94 -26.23
C PHE A 543 19.24 -16.71 -27.24
N PHE A 544 19.52 -17.99 -27.50
CA PHE A 544 18.67 -18.82 -28.35
C PHE A 544 17.31 -19.13 -27.71
N GLY A 545 17.25 -19.21 -26.38
CA GLY A 545 15.99 -19.35 -25.63
C GLY A 545 15.08 -18.15 -25.79
N SER A 546 15.64 -16.95 -25.78
CA SER A 546 14.88 -15.72 -25.98
C SER A 546 14.19 -15.60 -27.35
N PHE A 547 14.62 -16.37 -28.36
CA PHE A 547 13.90 -16.46 -29.62
C PHE A 547 12.73 -17.47 -29.61
N LYS A 548 12.66 -18.33 -28.58
CA LYS A 548 11.49 -19.20 -28.33
C LYS A 548 10.46 -18.55 -27.44
N ASP A 549 10.91 -17.61 -26.63
CA ASP A 549 10.06 -16.80 -25.75
C ASP A 549 9.66 -15.53 -26.50
N ASP A 550 8.82 -15.68 -27.51
CA ASP A 550 8.13 -14.55 -28.11
C ASP A 550 7.22 -13.89 -27.06
N SER A 551 6.88 -12.62 -27.29
CA SER A 551 5.92 -11.77 -26.58
C SER A 551 4.59 -12.44 -26.18
N ASP A 552 4.38 -13.66 -26.58
CA ASP A 552 3.32 -14.55 -26.20
C ASP A 552 3.72 -15.25 -24.88
N PHE A 553 3.03 -14.91 -23.80
CA PHE A 553 3.06 -15.71 -22.58
C PHE A 553 2.36 -17.05 -22.89
N GLY A 554 3.02 -17.90 -23.69
CA GLY A 554 2.51 -19.18 -24.15
C GLY A 554 2.14 -20.15 -23.02
N THR A 555 1.25 -21.10 -23.24
CA THR A 555 0.72 -22.01 -22.20
C THR A 555 1.85 -22.84 -21.57
N GLY A 556 2.06 -22.72 -20.23
CA GLY A 556 2.93 -23.64 -19.48
C GLY A 556 2.30 -25.04 -19.40
N THR A 557 0.99 -25.06 -19.21
CA THR A 557 0.17 -26.29 -19.19
C THR A 557 -0.69 -26.32 -20.45
N THR A 558 -0.59 -27.39 -21.23
CA THR A 558 -1.45 -27.64 -22.40
C THR A 558 -2.34 -28.84 -22.15
N VAL A 559 -3.61 -28.73 -22.50
CA VAL A 559 -4.63 -29.78 -22.43
C VAL A 559 -5.19 -30.06 -23.84
N ASP A 560 -5.79 -31.24 -24.02
CA ASP A 560 -6.52 -31.54 -25.25
C ASP A 560 -7.88 -30.82 -25.21
N GLY A 561 -7.96 -29.62 -25.78
CA GLY A 561 -9.16 -28.77 -25.74
C GLY A 561 -9.04 -27.51 -26.61
N PRO A 562 -10.09 -26.68 -26.65
CA PRO A 562 -10.09 -25.44 -27.41
C PRO A 562 -9.00 -24.49 -26.90
N THR A 563 -8.57 -23.58 -27.76
CA THR A 563 -7.57 -22.54 -27.43
C THR A 563 -8.18 -21.18 -27.70
N ILE A 564 -8.18 -20.30 -26.69
CA ILE A 564 -8.60 -18.89 -26.81
C ILE A 564 -7.40 -17.96 -26.75
N GLU A 565 -7.44 -16.90 -27.53
CA GLU A 565 -6.47 -15.80 -27.46
C GLU A 565 -7.00 -14.68 -26.58
N VAL A 566 -6.26 -14.35 -25.52
CA VAL A 566 -6.63 -13.31 -24.53
C VAL A 566 -5.61 -12.18 -24.56
N TRP A 567 -6.08 -10.96 -24.79
CA TRP A 567 -5.25 -9.77 -24.71
C TRP A 567 -5.45 -9.02 -23.41
N ILE A 568 -4.35 -8.58 -22.80
CA ILE A 568 -4.35 -7.79 -21.57
C ILE A 568 -3.58 -6.49 -21.76
N GLY A 569 -4.18 -5.37 -21.32
CA GLY A 569 -3.62 -4.02 -21.46
C GLY A 569 -2.74 -3.55 -20.30
N THR A 570 -2.41 -4.44 -19.35
CA THR A 570 -1.70 -4.12 -18.11
C THR A 570 -0.19 -4.40 -18.20
N GLY A 571 0.55 -4.13 -17.11
CA GLY A 571 2.00 -4.32 -17.04
C GLY A 571 2.42 -5.80 -17.02
N ARG A 572 3.73 -6.03 -17.20
CA ARG A 572 4.31 -7.38 -17.29
C ARG A 572 4.08 -8.23 -16.04
N ASP A 573 4.22 -7.64 -14.85
CA ASP A 573 4.04 -8.38 -13.59
C ASP A 573 2.60 -8.84 -13.43
N GLN A 574 1.65 -7.99 -13.78
CA GLN A 574 0.21 -8.30 -13.82
C GLN A 574 -0.11 -9.44 -14.79
N THR A 575 0.47 -9.38 -16.00
CA THR A 575 0.29 -10.41 -17.03
C THR A 575 0.91 -11.73 -16.58
N THR A 576 2.09 -11.70 -15.95
CA THR A 576 2.74 -12.91 -15.43
C THR A 576 1.91 -13.56 -14.33
N LEU A 577 1.32 -12.76 -13.42
CA LEU A 577 0.44 -13.28 -12.37
C LEU A 577 -0.83 -13.89 -12.95
N LEU A 578 -1.50 -13.21 -13.89
CA LEU A 578 -2.68 -13.78 -14.56
C LEU A 578 -2.33 -15.10 -15.25
N ARG A 579 -1.15 -15.16 -15.90
CA ARG A 579 -0.67 -16.40 -16.51
C ARG A 579 -0.56 -17.54 -15.51
N GLN A 580 -0.01 -17.28 -14.33
CA GLN A 580 0.10 -18.29 -13.27
C GLN A 580 -1.26 -18.81 -12.84
N LEU A 581 -2.21 -17.91 -12.60
CA LEU A 581 -3.58 -18.29 -12.20
C LEU A 581 -4.28 -19.12 -13.28
N VAL A 582 -4.07 -18.79 -14.56
CA VAL A 582 -4.58 -19.57 -15.70
C VAL A 582 -4.02 -21.01 -15.65
N ASP A 583 -2.73 -21.17 -15.46
CA ASP A 583 -2.08 -22.50 -15.42
C ASP A 583 -2.48 -23.28 -14.16
N GLU A 584 -2.63 -22.62 -13.00
CA GLU A 584 -2.93 -23.23 -11.72
C GLU A 584 -4.38 -23.74 -11.62
N SER A 585 -5.34 -22.97 -12.15
CA SER A 585 -6.76 -23.27 -11.92
C SER A 585 -7.59 -23.36 -13.20
N PHE A 586 -7.44 -22.48 -14.17
CA PHE A 586 -8.35 -22.43 -15.31
C PHE A 586 -8.10 -23.56 -16.31
N THR A 587 -6.89 -23.66 -16.90
CA THR A 587 -6.58 -24.61 -17.97
C THR A 587 -6.80 -26.06 -17.51
N THR A 588 -6.40 -26.39 -16.29
CA THR A 588 -6.52 -27.76 -15.76
C THR A 588 -7.94 -28.14 -15.38
N GLN A 589 -8.77 -27.19 -14.95
CA GLN A 589 -10.13 -27.44 -14.50
C GLN A 589 -11.15 -27.41 -15.64
N GLU A 590 -11.02 -26.41 -16.53
CA GLU A 590 -11.98 -26.18 -17.62
C GLU A 590 -11.59 -26.88 -18.92
N GLY A 591 -10.35 -27.37 -19.05
CA GLY A 591 -9.90 -28.04 -20.26
C GLY A 591 -9.73 -27.08 -21.44
N ILE A 592 -9.49 -25.78 -21.20
CA ILE A 592 -9.37 -24.73 -22.20
C ILE A 592 -7.96 -24.15 -22.15
N ASN A 593 -7.27 -24.10 -23.29
CA ASN A 593 -5.97 -23.46 -23.39
C ASN A 593 -6.12 -21.95 -23.58
N VAL A 594 -5.24 -21.17 -22.95
CA VAL A 594 -5.23 -19.71 -23.06
C VAL A 594 -3.91 -19.24 -23.63
N ASN A 595 -3.94 -18.55 -24.77
CA ASN A 595 -2.82 -17.83 -25.33
C ASN A 595 -2.89 -16.37 -24.87
N LEU A 596 -2.13 -16.02 -23.82
CA LEU A 596 -2.17 -14.70 -23.21
C LEU A 596 -1.15 -13.77 -23.85
N LYS A 597 -1.59 -12.60 -24.33
CA LYS A 597 -0.72 -11.57 -24.95
C LYS A 597 -0.85 -10.23 -24.25
N MET A 598 0.28 -9.61 -23.95
CA MET A 598 0.33 -8.24 -23.44
C MET A 598 0.32 -7.27 -24.62
N VAL A 599 -0.76 -6.51 -24.77
CA VAL A 599 -0.99 -5.62 -25.93
C VAL A 599 -1.53 -4.27 -25.47
N ASN A 600 -1.08 -3.19 -26.12
CA ASN A 600 -1.70 -1.87 -25.87
C ASN A 600 -3.14 -1.87 -26.42
N MET A 601 -4.14 -1.67 -25.57
CA MET A 601 -5.55 -1.72 -25.94
C MET A 601 -5.96 -0.70 -27.01
N GLY A 602 -5.17 0.34 -27.25
CA GLY A 602 -5.40 1.30 -28.34
C GLY A 602 -5.37 0.70 -29.74
N VAL A 603 -4.74 -0.47 -29.93
CA VAL A 603 -4.69 -1.16 -31.23
C VAL A 603 -5.80 -2.22 -31.41
N LEU A 604 -6.57 -2.51 -30.37
CA LEU A 604 -7.55 -3.61 -30.35
C LEU A 604 -8.54 -3.54 -31.52
N LEU A 605 -9.16 -2.39 -31.72
CA LEU A 605 -10.15 -2.22 -32.80
C LEU A 605 -9.53 -2.44 -34.19
N GLN A 606 -8.33 -1.91 -34.43
CA GLN A 606 -7.66 -2.04 -35.75
C GLN A 606 -7.23 -3.50 -36.00
N ALA A 607 -6.72 -4.17 -34.98
CA ALA A 607 -6.35 -5.57 -35.06
C ALA A 607 -7.56 -6.47 -35.33
N THR A 608 -8.67 -6.22 -34.67
CA THR A 608 -9.92 -6.95 -34.87
C THR A 608 -10.47 -6.76 -36.28
N LEU A 609 -10.46 -5.53 -36.81
CA LEU A 609 -10.90 -5.23 -38.16
C LEU A 609 -10.01 -5.89 -39.24
N SER A 610 -8.73 -6.13 -38.95
CA SER A 610 -7.80 -6.84 -39.82
C SER A 610 -7.85 -8.37 -39.70
N GLY A 611 -8.71 -8.89 -38.78
CA GLY A 611 -8.84 -10.34 -38.53
C GLY A 611 -7.76 -10.94 -37.62
N ASN A 612 -6.95 -10.09 -36.97
CA ASN A 612 -5.89 -10.47 -36.04
C ASN A 612 -6.19 -10.07 -34.59
N GLY A 613 -7.45 -9.87 -34.22
CA GLY A 613 -7.89 -9.55 -32.86
C GLY A 613 -7.98 -10.81 -31.99
N PRO A 614 -8.03 -10.64 -30.65
CA PRO A 614 -8.20 -11.74 -29.70
C PRO A 614 -9.64 -12.28 -29.67
N ASP A 615 -9.85 -13.34 -28.90
CA ASP A 615 -11.18 -13.81 -28.51
C ASP A 615 -11.72 -12.99 -27.32
N VAL A 616 -10.85 -12.69 -26.34
CA VAL A 616 -11.17 -11.90 -25.15
C VAL A 616 -10.15 -10.77 -24.97
N ALA A 617 -10.63 -9.59 -24.56
CA ALA A 617 -9.76 -8.49 -24.17
C ALA A 617 -10.08 -8.02 -22.74
N ILE A 618 -9.04 -7.85 -21.89
CA ILE A 618 -9.11 -7.44 -20.49
C ILE A 618 -8.54 -6.03 -20.33
N GLY A 619 -9.17 -5.19 -19.51
CA GLY A 619 -8.70 -3.83 -19.22
C GLY A 619 -9.09 -2.82 -20.29
N VAL A 620 -10.26 -2.97 -20.89
CA VAL A 620 -10.83 -2.06 -21.89
C VAL A 620 -11.48 -0.86 -21.17
N ASP A 621 -11.19 0.36 -21.62
CA ASP A 621 -11.78 1.60 -21.08
C ASP A 621 -13.32 1.60 -21.22
N GLN A 622 -14.02 2.03 -20.15
CA GLN A 622 -15.49 2.02 -20.08
C GLN A 622 -16.22 2.72 -21.25
N LYS A 623 -15.59 3.67 -21.94
CA LYS A 623 -16.18 4.41 -23.06
C LYS A 623 -16.27 3.60 -24.35
N MET A 624 -15.61 2.44 -24.41
CA MET A 624 -15.49 1.66 -25.64
C MET A 624 -16.60 0.61 -25.82
N PRO A 625 -17.01 -0.17 -24.81
CA PRO A 625 -17.87 -1.34 -25.00
C PRO A 625 -19.21 -1.02 -25.66
N VAL A 626 -19.95 -0.02 -25.17
CA VAL A 626 -21.24 0.36 -25.76
C VAL A 626 -21.08 0.80 -27.21
N ASN A 627 -20.05 1.60 -27.50
CA ASN A 627 -19.78 2.06 -28.87
C ASN A 627 -19.41 0.93 -29.84
N TRP A 628 -18.75 -0.12 -29.35
CA TRP A 628 -18.41 -1.31 -30.15
C TRP A 628 -19.59 -2.29 -30.24
N GLY A 629 -20.31 -2.48 -29.14
CA GLY A 629 -21.46 -3.37 -29.08
C GLY A 629 -22.58 -2.96 -30.05
N ILE A 630 -22.96 -1.67 -30.10
CA ILE A 630 -23.96 -1.15 -31.03
C ILE A 630 -23.56 -1.38 -32.52
N ARG A 631 -22.23 -1.48 -32.78
CA ARG A 631 -21.68 -1.78 -34.13
C ARG A 631 -21.43 -3.27 -34.36
N ASN A 632 -21.85 -4.14 -33.43
CA ASN A 632 -21.66 -5.57 -33.49
C ASN A 632 -20.17 -5.98 -33.58
N ALA A 633 -19.25 -5.19 -32.99
CA ALA A 633 -17.85 -5.54 -32.95
C ALA A 633 -17.47 -6.43 -31.75
N ILE A 634 -18.34 -6.45 -30.74
CA ILE A 634 -18.22 -7.30 -29.54
C ILE A 634 -19.54 -8.01 -29.26
N VAL A 635 -19.47 -9.08 -28.49
CA VAL A 635 -20.63 -9.90 -28.14
C VAL A 635 -21.52 -9.18 -27.12
N ASP A 636 -22.82 -9.25 -27.29
CA ASP A 636 -23.80 -8.90 -26.26
C ASP A 636 -23.80 -10.00 -25.20
N LEU A 637 -23.27 -9.70 -24.02
CA LEU A 637 -23.13 -10.67 -22.93
C LEU A 637 -24.48 -11.02 -22.29
N SER A 638 -25.49 -10.14 -22.39
CA SER A 638 -26.86 -10.41 -21.89
C SER A 638 -27.55 -11.58 -22.59
N THR A 639 -26.96 -12.10 -23.67
CA THR A 639 -27.47 -13.28 -24.40
C THR A 639 -27.07 -14.62 -23.81
N PHE A 640 -26.17 -14.67 -22.85
CA PHE A 640 -25.79 -15.91 -22.15
C PHE A 640 -26.82 -16.25 -21.07
N ASP A 641 -27.13 -17.54 -20.93
CA ASP A 641 -28.18 -18.02 -20.04
C ASP A 641 -27.98 -17.70 -18.56
N ASP A 642 -26.70 -17.67 -18.11
CA ASP A 642 -26.29 -17.41 -16.73
C ASP A 642 -25.82 -15.94 -16.50
N PHE A 643 -26.02 -15.05 -17.46
CA PHE A 643 -25.62 -13.65 -17.35
C PHE A 643 -26.21 -12.93 -16.14
N SER A 644 -27.47 -13.24 -15.79
CA SER A 644 -28.13 -12.62 -14.63
C SER A 644 -27.44 -12.92 -13.31
N GLU A 645 -26.90 -14.15 -13.16
CA GLU A 645 -26.10 -14.56 -12.00
C GLU A 645 -24.77 -13.82 -11.99
N VAL A 646 -24.05 -13.85 -13.11
CA VAL A 646 -22.72 -13.21 -13.22
C VAL A 646 -22.78 -11.70 -13.01
N SER A 647 -23.80 -11.04 -13.57
CA SER A 647 -23.96 -9.58 -13.40
C SER A 647 -24.25 -9.18 -11.95
N SER A 648 -24.81 -10.08 -11.11
CA SER A 648 -25.05 -9.81 -9.69
C SER A 648 -23.78 -9.72 -8.84
N TRP A 649 -22.63 -10.14 -9.37
CA TRP A 649 -21.33 -10.01 -8.70
C TRP A 649 -20.82 -8.57 -8.63
N PHE A 650 -21.46 -7.62 -9.35
CA PHE A 650 -21.03 -6.24 -9.50
C PHE A 650 -22.13 -5.26 -9.08
N ASN A 651 -21.71 -4.09 -8.64
CA ASN A 651 -22.63 -2.98 -8.41
C ASN A 651 -23.28 -2.50 -9.71
N GLN A 652 -24.51 -2.04 -9.61
CA GLN A 652 -25.21 -1.46 -10.76
C GLN A 652 -24.44 -0.26 -11.35
N SER A 653 -23.79 0.54 -10.50
CA SER A 653 -22.93 1.67 -10.92
C SER A 653 -21.81 1.24 -11.87
N ALA A 654 -21.21 0.07 -11.66
CA ALA A 654 -20.15 -0.46 -12.50
C ALA A 654 -20.66 -0.98 -13.86
N LEU A 655 -21.90 -1.45 -13.92
CA LEU A 655 -22.53 -1.96 -15.15
C LEU A 655 -23.18 -0.86 -16.01
N GLU A 656 -23.52 0.27 -15.42
CA GLU A 656 -24.26 1.35 -16.10
C GLU A 656 -23.53 1.90 -17.33
N ALA A 657 -22.21 2.13 -17.21
CA ALA A 657 -21.39 2.60 -18.32
C ALA A 657 -21.18 1.56 -19.45
N LEU A 658 -21.44 0.28 -19.16
CA LEU A 658 -21.18 -0.88 -20.03
C LEU A 658 -22.46 -1.41 -20.71
N SER A 659 -23.59 -0.80 -20.38
CA SER A 659 -24.93 -1.24 -20.81
C SER A 659 -25.65 -0.15 -21.62
N PHE A 660 -26.45 -0.57 -22.60
CA PHE A 660 -27.27 0.33 -23.38
C PHE A 660 -28.52 -0.39 -23.92
N ASN A 661 -29.71 0.20 -23.76
CA ASN A 661 -31.00 -0.34 -24.21
C ASN A 661 -31.30 -1.77 -23.74
N GLY A 662 -30.89 -2.14 -22.52
CA GLY A 662 -31.12 -3.47 -21.95
C GLY A 662 -30.09 -4.53 -22.39
N HIS A 663 -29.10 -4.16 -23.17
CA HIS A 663 -27.96 -5.00 -23.57
C HIS A 663 -26.72 -4.63 -22.78
N THR A 664 -25.96 -5.62 -22.35
CA THR A 664 -24.66 -5.42 -21.65
C THR A 664 -23.54 -5.99 -22.49
N TYR A 665 -22.57 -5.13 -22.84
CA TYR A 665 -21.53 -5.45 -23.79
C TYR A 665 -20.18 -5.81 -23.16
N ALA A 666 -20.03 -5.58 -21.87
CA ALA A 666 -18.82 -5.89 -21.12
C ALA A 666 -19.15 -6.16 -19.65
N LEU A 667 -18.22 -6.82 -18.94
CA LEU A 667 -18.24 -6.93 -17.49
C LEU A 667 -17.09 -6.14 -16.87
N PRO A 668 -17.27 -5.49 -15.71
CA PRO A 668 -16.24 -4.65 -15.12
C PRO A 668 -15.13 -5.51 -14.48
N ASP A 669 -13.86 -5.22 -14.82
CA ASP A 669 -12.67 -5.79 -14.16
C ASP A 669 -12.37 -5.03 -12.87
N THR A 670 -12.30 -3.70 -12.99
CA THR A 670 -12.00 -2.80 -11.89
C THR A 670 -13.10 -1.77 -11.73
N GLU A 671 -13.33 -1.34 -10.50
CA GLU A 671 -14.17 -0.21 -10.18
C GLU A 671 -13.42 0.74 -9.26
N ASP A 672 -13.28 1.99 -9.66
CA ASP A 672 -12.68 3.08 -8.90
C ASP A 672 -13.73 4.19 -8.69
N PHE A 673 -13.70 4.86 -7.56
CA PHE A 673 -14.68 5.91 -7.24
C PHE A 673 -14.02 7.02 -6.41
N LEU A 674 -14.68 8.19 -6.38
CA LEU A 674 -14.18 9.36 -5.69
C LEU A 674 -14.31 9.21 -4.18
N VAL A 675 -13.25 9.59 -3.46
CA VAL A 675 -13.20 9.78 -2.00
C VAL A 675 -12.48 11.10 -1.69
N MET A 676 -12.59 11.58 -0.46
CA MET A 676 -11.92 12.80 -0.01
C MET A 676 -10.69 12.44 0.81
N PHE A 677 -9.48 12.68 0.27
CA PHE A 677 -8.21 12.52 0.98
C PHE A 677 -7.91 13.73 1.85
N TYR A 678 -7.30 13.50 3.03
CA TYR A 678 -6.92 14.59 3.94
C TYR A 678 -5.68 14.28 4.77
N ARG A 679 -4.92 15.34 5.11
CA ARG A 679 -3.72 15.33 5.96
C ARG A 679 -4.12 15.69 7.38
N LYS A 680 -4.13 14.69 8.29
CA LYS A 680 -4.49 14.86 9.71
C LYS A 680 -3.62 15.91 10.38
N ASP A 681 -2.31 15.78 10.23
CA ASP A 681 -1.31 16.69 10.82
C ASP A 681 -1.46 18.16 10.39
N ILE A 682 -1.86 18.39 9.14
CA ILE A 682 -1.99 19.74 8.62
C ILE A 682 -3.35 20.35 9.00
N LEU A 683 -4.43 19.59 8.85
CA LEU A 683 -5.77 20.09 9.20
C LEU A 683 -5.86 20.44 10.70
N GLU A 684 -5.32 19.62 11.59
CA GLU A 684 -5.22 19.91 13.01
C GLU A 684 -4.42 21.21 13.26
N SER A 685 -3.26 21.38 12.59
CA SER A 685 -2.42 22.58 12.73
C SER A 685 -3.10 23.88 12.30
N VAL A 686 -4.10 23.81 11.42
CA VAL A 686 -4.88 24.96 10.96
C VAL A 686 -6.21 25.13 11.70
N GLY A 687 -6.50 24.22 12.66
CA GLY A 687 -7.69 24.27 13.49
C GLY A 687 -8.94 23.67 12.86
N ILE A 688 -8.77 22.81 11.84
CA ILE A 688 -9.86 22.04 11.23
C ILE A 688 -9.84 20.66 11.88
N ASN A 689 -10.80 20.40 12.77
CA ASN A 689 -10.88 19.17 13.57
C ASN A 689 -11.94 18.18 13.05
N GLN A 690 -12.72 18.58 12.05
CA GLN A 690 -13.75 17.74 11.42
C GLN A 690 -13.72 17.90 9.91
N LEU A 691 -14.04 16.83 9.21
CA LEU A 691 -14.11 16.83 7.75
C LEU A 691 -15.41 17.47 7.26
N PRO A 692 -15.37 18.23 6.15
CA PRO A 692 -16.56 18.80 5.55
C PRO A 692 -17.46 17.71 4.97
N LYS A 693 -18.76 17.73 5.33
CA LYS A 693 -19.80 16.83 4.81
C LYS A 693 -20.46 17.36 3.57
N THR A 694 -20.53 18.68 3.46
CA THR A 694 -21.23 19.37 2.39
C THR A 694 -20.29 20.28 1.62
N TRP A 695 -20.70 20.67 0.41
CA TRP A 695 -19.95 21.64 -0.40
C TRP A 695 -19.94 23.03 0.26
N GLU A 696 -20.98 23.37 1.01
CA GLU A 696 -21.04 24.60 1.79
C GLU A 696 -19.96 24.57 2.87
N GLU A 697 -19.78 23.46 3.57
CA GLU A 697 -18.71 23.30 4.58
C GLU A 697 -17.31 23.32 3.95
N VAL A 698 -17.14 22.82 2.72
CA VAL A 698 -15.87 22.98 1.95
C VAL A 698 -15.57 24.46 1.70
N ILE A 699 -16.58 25.23 1.34
CA ILE A 699 -16.45 26.68 1.14
C ILE A 699 -16.09 27.36 2.47
N ASP A 700 -16.74 26.98 3.56
CA ASP A 700 -16.51 27.55 4.89
C ASP A 700 -15.08 27.34 5.42
N ILE A 701 -14.45 26.19 5.12
CA ILE A 701 -13.03 25.94 5.51
C ILE A 701 -12.01 26.57 4.55
N SER A 702 -12.40 26.91 3.33
CA SER A 702 -11.47 27.43 2.31
C SER A 702 -10.69 28.69 2.75
N PRO A 703 -11.30 29.69 3.41
CA PRO A 703 -10.55 30.87 3.91
C PRO A 703 -9.49 30.51 4.96
N MET A 704 -9.70 29.46 5.75
CA MET A 704 -8.73 29.00 6.74
C MET A 704 -7.51 28.39 6.07
N LEU A 705 -7.72 27.66 4.97
CA LEU A 705 -6.67 27.08 4.13
C LEU A 705 -5.93 28.20 3.35
N GLN A 706 -6.66 29.04 2.63
CA GLN A 706 -6.12 30.10 1.77
C GLN A 706 -5.29 31.14 2.53
N LYS A 707 -5.68 31.49 3.78
CA LYS A 707 -4.90 32.35 4.66
C LYS A 707 -3.46 31.83 4.89
N ARG A 708 -3.24 30.54 4.68
CA ARG A 708 -1.94 29.86 4.84
C ARG A 708 -1.38 29.34 3.51
N TYR A 709 -1.90 29.81 2.37
CA TYR A 709 -1.55 29.34 1.03
C TYR A 709 -1.77 27.84 0.83
N LEU A 710 -2.74 27.27 1.56
CA LEU A 710 -3.20 25.91 1.37
C LEU A 710 -4.47 25.91 0.52
N GLU A 711 -4.72 24.82 -0.19
CA GLU A 711 -5.85 24.72 -1.12
C GLU A 711 -6.58 23.40 -0.96
N PHE A 712 -7.88 23.40 -1.24
CA PHE A 712 -8.68 22.20 -1.45
C PHE A 712 -8.60 21.78 -2.92
N TYR A 713 -8.37 20.50 -3.18
CA TYR A 713 -8.26 19.99 -4.55
C TYR A 713 -9.58 19.43 -5.09
N ILE A 714 -9.93 19.83 -6.31
CA ILE A 714 -11.04 19.28 -7.11
C ILE A 714 -10.47 18.84 -8.46
N PRO A 715 -10.68 17.56 -8.89
CA PRO A 715 -10.18 17.09 -10.17
C PRO A 715 -10.91 17.72 -11.35
N VAL A 716 -10.18 18.42 -12.21
CA VAL A 716 -10.68 19.00 -13.47
C VAL A 716 -9.73 18.56 -14.60
N THR A 717 -10.29 17.91 -15.62
CA THR A 717 -9.52 17.44 -16.78
C THR A 717 -9.98 18.18 -18.02
N GLN A 718 -9.04 18.75 -18.77
CA GLN A 718 -9.35 19.47 -20.01
C GLN A 718 -9.94 18.53 -21.06
N GLY A 719 -11.04 18.94 -21.69
CA GLY A 719 -11.70 18.19 -22.75
C GLY A 719 -12.59 17.05 -22.27
N SER A 720 -12.85 16.96 -20.95
CA SER A 720 -13.74 15.98 -20.34
C SER A 720 -14.55 16.61 -19.23
N MET A 721 -15.78 16.17 -19.03
CA MET A 721 -16.58 16.57 -17.86
C MET A 721 -15.86 16.14 -16.57
N SER A 722 -15.79 17.03 -15.59
CA SER A 722 -15.30 16.66 -14.26
C SER A 722 -16.23 15.63 -13.62
N THR A 723 -15.64 14.58 -13.05
CA THR A 723 -16.36 13.56 -12.28
C THR A 723 -17.04 14.19 -11.04
N VAL A 724 -16.42 15.21 -10.43
CA VAL A 724 -17.03 15.96 -9.33
C VAL A 724 -18.26 16.75 -9.79
N LEU A 725 -18.24 17.37 -10.97
CA LEU A 725 -19.44 18.01 -11.51
C LEU A 725 -20.57 16.98 -11.68
N TYR A 726 -20.26 15.79 -12.20
CA TYR A 726 -21.26 14.74 -12.33
C TYR A 726 -21.80 14.27 -10.98
N ALA A 727 -20.91 14.10 -9.98
CA ALA A 727 -21.33 13.82 -8.61
C ALA A 727 -22.30 14.89 -8.08
N MET A 728 -21.99 16.18 -8.26
CA MET A 728 -22.87 17.30 -7.85
C MET A 728 -24.22 17.29 -8.59
N ILE A 729 -24.24 16.94 -9.88
CA ILE A 729 -25.49 16.74 -10.63
C ILE A 729 -26.33 15.67 -9.97
N ARG A 730 -25.76 14.51 -9.66
CA ARG A 730 -26.48 13.41 -9.02
C ARG A 730 -26.92 13.73 -7.59
N GLN A 731 -26.10 14.42 -6.83
CA GLN A 731 -26.43 14.92 -5.49
C GLN A 731 -27.58 15.93 -5.48
N ASN A 732 -27.77 16.66 -6.55
CA ASN A 732 -28.93 17.55 -6.74
C ASN A 732 -30.17 16.83 -7.31
N GLY A 733 -30.11 15.51 -7.53
CA GLY A 733 -31.22 14.73 -8.12
C GLY A 733 -31.35 14.88 -9.63
N GLY A 734 -30.28 15.31 -10.31
CA GLY A 734 -30.26 15.47 -11.75
C GLY A 734 -29.76 14.24 -12.50
N ASP A 735 -30.04 14.16 -13.79
CA ASP A 735 -29.56 13.13 -14.72
C ASP A 735 -28.87 13.75 -15.93
N LEU A 736 -27.78 13.11 -16.40
CA LEU A 736 -27.01 13.61 -17.55
C LEU A 736 -27.82 13.56 -18.84
N TYR A 737 -28.67 12.54 -18.98
CA TYR A 737 -29.53 12.33 -20.14
C TYR A 737 -31.00 12.16 -19.72
N ILE A 738 -31.89 12.51 -20.60
CA ILE A 738 -33.33 12.33 -20.48
C ILE A 738 -33.86 11.56 -21.70
N GLU A 739 -35.14 11.17 -21.67
CA GLU A 739 -35.81 10.45 -22.76
C GLU A 739 -35.02 9.24 -23.28
N GLU A 740 -34.58 8.37 -22.37
CA GLU A 740 -33.80 7.16 -22.69
C GLU A 740 -32.50 7.48 -23.47
N GLY A 741 -31.78 8.54 -23.09
CA GLY A 741 -30.53 8.94 -23.70
C GLY A 741 -30.67 9.63 -25.09
N LYS A 742 -31.85 10.13 -25.44
CA LYS A 742 -32.11 10.86 -26.69
C LYS A 742 -31.73 12.33 -26.58
N GLU A 743 -31.84 12.90 -25.40
CA GLU A 743 -31.53 14.29 -25.11
C GLU A 743 -30.66 14.45 -23.86
N SER A 744 -29.89 15.55 -23.84
CA SER A 744 -29.11 15.96 -22.66
C SER A 744 -30.02 16.54 -21.59
N GLY A 745 -29.86 16.12 -20.35
CA GLY A 745 -30.55 16.66 -19.17
C GLY A 745 -29.98 17.98 -18.65
N MET A 746 -28.93 18.54 -19.26
CA MET A 746 -28.18 19.67 -18.72
C MET A 746 -28.96 20.97 -18.50
N LEU A 747 -30.14 21.13 -19.12
CA LEU A 747 -31.03 22.26 -18.87
C LEU A 747 -32.11 22.01 -17.81
N GLN A 748 -32.12 20.83 -17.20
CA GLN A 748 -33.00 20.61 -16.05
C GLN A 748 -32.49 21.42 -14.84
N LYS A 749 -33.39 21.87 -13.99
CA LYS A 749 -33.06 22.73 -12.84
C LYS A 749 -31.97 22.15 -11.94
N PRO A 750 -32.02 20.86 -11.53
CA PRO A 750 -30.94 20.28 -10.68
C PRO A 750 -29.57 20.36 -11.33
N ASN A 751 -29.49 20.17 -12.65
CA ASN A 751 -28.22 20.19 -13.39
C ASN A 751 -27.69 21.62 -13.57
N ILE A 752 -28.60 22.59 -13.80
CA ILE A 752 -28.24 24.02 -13.85
C ILE A 752 -27.69 24.45 -12.48
N ASP A 753 -28.37 24.12 -11.39
CA ASP A 753 -27.98 24.47 -10.04
C ASP A 753 -26.60 23.83 -9.71
N ALA A 754 -26.39 22.54 -10.01
CA ALA A 754 -25.09 21.86 -9.82
C ALA A 754 -23.98 22.49 -10.64
N PHE A 755 -24.24 22.84 -11.91
CA PHE A 755 -23.26 23.50 -12.78
C PHE A 755 -22.89 24.90 -12.27
N MET A 756 -23.86 25.65 -11.76
CA MET A 756 -23.62 26.97 -11.15
C MET A 756 -22.80 26.84 -9.87
N ASP A 757 -23.18 25.94 -8.98
CA ASP A 757 -22.42 25.68 -7.73
C ASP A 757 -20.97 25.25 -8.04
N PHE A 758 -20.79 24.34 -9.01
CA PHE A 758 -19.46 23.90 -9.43
C PHE A 758 -18.62 25.03 -10.03
N THR A 759 -19.19 25.86 -10.92
CA THR A 759 -18.44 26.97 -11.52
C THR A 759 -18.02 28.02 -10.49
N ARG A 760 -18.87 28.30 -9.48
CA ARG A 760 -18.58 29.25 -8.40
C ARG A 760 -17.36 28.84 -7.55
N LEU A 761 -17.08 27.56 -7.41
CA LEU A 761 -15.88 27.10 -6.72
C LEU A 761 -14.60 27.70 -7.35
N PHE A 762 -14.60 27.90 -8.65
CA PHE A 762 -13.43 28.42 -9.38
C PHE A 762 -13.52 29.93 -9.66
N THR A 763 -14.70 30.49 -9.86
CA THR A 763 -14.88 31.93 -10.15
C THR A 763 -14.93 32.80 -8.90
N ASP A 764 -15.58 32.32 -7.85
CA ASP A 764 -15.84 33.09 -6.64
C ASP A 764 -14.91 32.74 -5.48
N TYR A 765 -14.47 31.45 -5.41
CA TYR A 765 -13.65 30.92 -4.33
C TYR A 765 -12.22 30.56 -4.74
N GLU A 766 -11.85 30.79 -6.01
CA GLU A 766 -10.49 30.69 -6.54
C GLU A 766 -9.82 29.32 -6.37
N PHE A 767 -10.59 28.22 -6.47
CA PHE A 767 -10.01 26.87 -6.43
C PHE A 767 -9.11 26.63 -7.64
N ALA A 768 -8.03 25.87 -7.45
CA ALA A 768 -7.05 25.60 -8.49
C ALA A 768 -7.66 24.77 -9.65
N LEU A 769 -7.49 25.22 -10.89
CA LEU A 769 -7.94 24.55 -12.10
C LEU A 769 -7.08 23.35 -12.50
N GLU A 770 -5.80 23.41 -12.21
CA GLU A 770 -4.83 22.39 -12.56
C GLU A 770 -3.85 22.19 -11.40
N ALA A 771 -3.70 20.97 -10.95
CA ALA A 771 -2.70 20.60 -9.96
C ALA A 771 -2.31 19.13 -10.09
N ASN A 772 -1.06 18.82 -9.82
CA ASN A 772 -0.68 17.44 -9.52
C ASN A 772 -0.99 17.19 -8.04
N PHE A 773 -2.19 16.65 -7.77
CA PHE A 773 -2.69 16.50 -6.40
C PHE A 773 -1.78 15.57 -5.57
N ALA A 774 -1.33 14.43 -6.09
CA ALA A 774 -0.45 13.53 -5.35
C ALA A 774 0.81 14.24 -4.85
N ASN A 775 1.47 15.04 -5.69
CA ASN A 775 2.65 15.80 -5.30
C ASN A 775 2.32 16.89 -4.30
N ARG A 776 1.27 17.68 -4.53
CA ARG A 776 0.87 18.79 -3.65
C ARG A 776 0.25 18.33 -2.33
N PHE A 777 -0.36 17.16 -2.31
CA PHE A 777 -0.82 16.48 -1.10
C PHE A 777 0.38 15.97 -0.27
N ARG A 778 1.35 15.35 -0.94
CA ARG A 778 2.60 14.91 -0.33
C ARG A 778 3.37 16.08 0.31
N SER A 779 3.54 17.21 -0.41
CA SER A 779 4.19 18.41 0.12
C SER A 779 3.36 19.15 1.18
N GLY A 780 2.04 18.87 1.26
CA GLY A 780 1.11 19.47 2.19
C GLY A 780 0.48 20.79 1.74
N GLU A 781 0.65 21.17 0.48
CA GLU A 781 0.08 22.39 -0.12
C GLU A 781 -1.43 22.25 -0.40
N MET A 782 -1.84 21.02 -0.76
CA MET A 782 -3.25 20.64 -0.87
C MET A 782 -3.55 19.56 0.17
N PRO A 783 -3.74 19.95 1.44
CA PRO A 783 -3.88 18.99 2.54
C PRO A 783 -5.22 18.27 2.55
N ILE A 784 -6.16 18.67 1.71
CA ILE A 784 -7.48 18.06 1.56
C ILE A 784 -7.93 18.17 0.11
N GLY A 785 -8.61 17.14 -0.41
CA GLY A 785 -9.11 17.16 -1.78
C GLY A 785 -9.73 15.86 -2.22
N ILE A 786 -10.36 15.88 -3.38
CA ILE A 786 -11.11 14.75 -3.95
C ILE A 786 -10.25 14.04 -5.00
N ALA A 787 -10.18 12.74 -4.92
CA ALA A 787 -9.53 11.89 -5.92
C ALA A 787 -10.14 10.49 -5.90
N ASN A 788 -9.81 9.70 -6.90
CA ASN A 788 -10.13 8.27 -6.91
C ASN A 788 -9.47 7.56 -5.74
N TYR A 789 -10.15 6.57 -5.13
CA TYR A 789 -9.59 5.86 -3.98
C TYR A 789 -8.30 5.11 -4.31
N SER A 790 -8.06 4.74 -5.56
CA SER A 790 -6.79 4.16 -6.03
C SER A 790 -5.58 5.07 -5.82
N LEU A 791 -5.76 6.37 -5.55
CA LEU A 791 -4.68 7.27 -5.11
C LEU A 791 -4.00 6.76 -3.82
N TYR A 792 -4.70 6.02 -2.97
CA TYR A 792 -4.13 5.31 -1.83
C TYR A 792 -2.87 4.52 -2.22
N ASN A 793 -2.95 3.75 -3.31
CA ASN A 793 -1.83 2.97 -3.82
C ASN A 793 -0.63 3.85 -4.19
N THR A 794 -0.91 4.95 -4.90
CA THR A 794 0.12 5.91 -5.29
C THR A 794 0.80 6.54 -4.07
N LEU A 795 0.02 7.00 -3.08
CA LEU A 795 0.56 7.64 -1.87
C LEU A 795 1.36 6.67 -1.02
N SER A 796 0.93 5.42 -0.90
CA SER A 796 1.62 4.39 -0.12
C SER A 796 3.04 4.09 -0.65
N VAL A 797 3.26 4.16 -1.98
CA VAL A 797 4.60 3.99 -2.58
C VAL A 797 5.36 5.30 -2.69
N PHE A 798 4.69 6.32 -3.22
CA PHE A 798 5.32 7.56 -3.64
C PHE A 798 5.61 8.50 -2.47
N ALA A 799 4.87 8.38 -1.36
CA ALA A 799 4.93 9.29 -0.22
C ALA A 799 5.05 8.55 1.14
N PRO A 800 6.00 7.61 1.30
CA PRO A 800 6.12 6.81 2.52
C PRO A 800 6.42 7.67 3.75
N GLU A 801 7.04 8.82 3.57
CA GLU A 801 7.39 9.76 4.63
C GLU A 801 6.18 10.50 5.25
N ILE A 802 5.00 10.38 4.66
CA ILE A 802 3.75 10.88 5.25
C ILE A 802 2.82 9.73 5.67
N SER A 803 3.34 8.51 5.72
CA SER A 803 2.57 7.35 6.19
C SER A 803 2.03 7.60 7.60
N GLY A 804 0.76 7.25 7.85
CA GLY A 804 0.06 7.51 9.11
C GLY A 804 -0.41 8.96 9.33
N GLN A 805 0.06 9.93 8.52
CA GLN A 805 -0.32 11.35 8.65
C GLN A 805 -1.53 11.73 7.79
N TRP A 806 -2.05 10.84 6.99
CA TRP A 806 -3.20 11.08 6.10
C TRP A 806 -4.22 9.96 6.22
N ASP A 807 -5.41 10.27 5.73
CA ASP A 807 -6.52 9.33 5.68
C ASP A 807 -7.47 9.77 4.57
N TYR A 808 -8.60 9.09 4.42
CA TYR A 808 -9.63 9.45 3.46
C TYR A 808 -11.03 9.19 4.03
N GLY A 809 -12.03 9.87 3.48
CA GLY A 809 -13.42 9.82 3.92
C GLY A 809 -14.37 9.99 2.76
N LEU A 810 -15.67 10.06 3.07
CA LEU A 810 -16.71 10.29 2.06
C LEU A 810 -16.53 11.65 1.40
N ILE A 811 -16.90 11.75 0.11
CA ILE A 811 -16.89 13.05 -0.58
C ILE A 811 -17.96 13.98 0.02
N PRO A 812 -17.79 15.31 -0.09
CA PRO A 812 -18.81 16.27 0.28
C PRO A 812 -20.08 16.07 -0.55
N GLY A 813 -21.24 16.27 0.08
CA GLY A 813 -22.54 16.12 -0.53
C GLY A 813 -23.35 17.41 -0.53
N LYS A 814 -24.62 17.27 -0.84
CA LYS A 814 -25.63 18.32 -0.83
C LYS A 814 -26.80 17.92 0.06
N VAL A 815 -27.34 18.83 0.86
CA VAL A 815 -28.58 18.58 1.58
C VAL A 815 -29.77 18.91 0.66
N VAL A 816 -30.57 17.90 0.35
CA VAL A 816 -31.77 18.01 -0.48
C VAL A 816 -32.94 17.48 0.33
N ASP A 817 -33.99 18.29 0.51
CA ASP A 817 -35.19 17.94 1.29
C ASP A 817 -34.89 17.43 2.72
N GLY A 818 -33.77 17.87 3.30
CA GLY A 818 -33.35 17.50 4.64
C GLY A 818 -32.49 16.23 4.71
N GLU A 819 -32.22 15.55 3.62
CA GLU A 819 -31.34 14.38 3.49
C GLU A 819 -30.02 14.77 2.88
N LEU A 820 -28.92 14.20 3.40
CA LEU A 820 -27.57 14.43 2.90
C LEU A 820 -27.28 13.47 1.75
N MET A 821 -27.18 14.01 0.54
CA MET A 821 -26.87 13.27 -0.69
C MET A 821 -25.36 13.32 -0.97
N GLN A 822 -24.67 12.17 -0.87
CA GLN A 822 -23.21 12.05 -1.02
C GLN A 822 -22.82 11.07 -2.15
N GLN A 823 -23.59 11.09 -3.25
CA GLN A 823 -23.27 10.27 -4.42
C GLN A 823 -21.87 10.56 -4.93
N SER A 824 -21.08 9.49 -5.08
CA SER A 824 -19.78 9.49 -5.76
C SER A 824 -19.94 9.03 -7.21
N VAL A 825 -18.88 9.05 -7.97
CA VAL A 825 -18.87 8.60 -9.37
C VAL A 825 -17.96 7.39 -9.52
N SER A 826 -18.54 6.32 -10.05
CA SER A 826 -17.83 5.09 -10.42
C SER A 826 -17.18 5.22 -11.81
N THR A 827 -15.96 4.74 -11.92
CA THR A 827 -15.24 4.58 -13.18
C THR A 827 -14.69 3.15 -13.26
N VAL A 828 -14.78 2.52 -14.43
CA VAL A 828 -14.43 1.10 -14.58
C VAL A 828 -13.46 0.84 -15.74
N THR A 829 -12.66 -0.21 -15.61
CA THR A 829 -12.12 -0.94 -16.76
C THR A 829 -12.90 -2.23 -16.92
N SER A 830 -12.95 -2.79 -18.11
CA SER A 830 -13.86 -3.89 -18.41
C SER A 830 -13.25 -4.95 -19.32
N SER A 831 -13.84 -6.14 -19.27
CA SER A 831 -13.52 -7.26 -20.16
C SER A 831 -14.63 -7.46 -21.21
N VAL A 832 -14.19 -7.75 -22.44
CA VAL A 832 -15.08 -7.93 -23.62
C VAL A 832 -14.77 -9.22 -24.35
N ILE A 833 -15.80 -9.79 -25.01
CA ILE A 833 -15.65 -10.90 -25.98
C ILE A 833 -15.80 -10.31 -27.38
N MET A 834 -14.84 -10.55 -28.25
CA MET A 834 -14.86 -10.04 -29.62
C MET A 834 -15.88 -10.81 -30.47
N ALA A 835 -16.64 -10.10 -31.32
CA ALA A 835 -17.71 -10.71 -32.12
C ALA A 835 -17.23 -11.73 -33.16
N ASN A 836 -15.98 -11.65 -33.58
CA ASN A 836 -15.36 -12.56 -34.56
C ASN A 836 -14.76 -13.84 -33.95
N THR A 837 -14.88 -14.02 -32.63
CA THR A 837 -14.43 -15.27 -31.97
C THR A 837 -15.17 -16.50 -32.52
N LYS A 838 -14.45 -17.60 -32.62
CA LYS A 838 -15.02 -18.92 -32.96
C LYS A 838 -15.30 -19.75 -31.70
N GLU A 839 -14.72 -19.33 -30.59
CA GLU A 839 -14.73 -20.02 -29.31
C GLU A 839 -15.57 -19.22 -28.27
N LYS A 840 -16.85 -18.92 -28.63
CA LYS A 840 -17.71 -18.01 -27.84
C LYS A 840 -17.96 -18.56 -26.42
N GLU A 841 -18.29 -19.85 -26.30
CA GLU A 841 -18.55 -20.48 -24.99
C GLU A 841 -17.29 -20.60 -24.13
N ALA A 842 -16.15 -20.96 -24.74
CA ALA A 842 -14.86 -20.99 -24.04
C ALA A 842 -14.45 -19.58 -23.57
N SER A 843 -14.68 -18.54 -24.37
CA SER A 843 -14.45 -17.15 -24.02
C SER A 843 -15.33 -16.68 -22.84
N TRP A 844 -16.60 -17.09 -22.83
CA TRP A 844 -17.51 -16.79 -21.72
C TRP A 844 -17.10 -17.53 -20.43
N THR A 845 -16.71 -18.80 -20.53
CA THR A 845 -16.19 -19.59 -19.39
C THR A 845 -14.95 -18.93 -18.81
N PHE A 846 -14.04 -18.44 -19.68
CA PHE A 846 -12.87 -17.69 -19.23
C PHE A 846 -13.26 -16.38 -18.52
N LEU A 847 -14.20 -15.62 -19.05
CA LEU A 847 -14.65 -14.35 -18.45
C LEU A 847 -15.24 -14.58 -17.06
N LYS A 848 -16.09 -15.60 -16.90
CA LYS A 848 -16.65 -16.00 -15.60
C LYS A 848 -15.56 -16.37 -14.60
N TRP A 849 -14.61 -17.21 -15.02
CA TRP A 849 -13.49 -17.58 -14.17
C TRP A 849 -12.64 -16.36 -13.78
N TRP A 850 -12.29 -15.53 -14.75
CA TRP A 850 -11.49 -14.33 -14.49
C TRP A 850 -12.16 -13.38 -13.49
N LEU A 851 -13.43 -13.13 -13.64
CA LEU A 851 -14.20 -12.18 -12.83
C LEU A 851 -14.81 -12.79 -11.57
N SER A 852 -14.61 -14.10 -11.34
CA SER A 852 -15.08 -14.77 -10.13
C SER A 852 -14.43 -14.22 -8.86
N LYS A 853 -15.12 -14.35 -7.72
CA LYS A 853 -14.63 -13.98 -6.41
C LYS A 853 -13.22 -14.52 -6.13
N ASP A 854 -13.04 -15.84 -6.33
CA ASP A 854 -11.79 -16.53 -5.97
C ASP A 854 -10.62 -16.03 -6.84
N THR A 855 -10.80 -15.96 -8.16
CA THR A 855 -9.75 -15.51 -9.08
C THR A 855 -9.40 -14.05 -8.84
N GLN A 856 -10.39 -13.18 -8.66
CA GLN A 856 -10.18 -11.77 -8.37
C GLN A 856 -9.48 -11.55 -7.02
N THR A 857 -9.82 -12.36 -6.00
CA THR A 857 -9.16 -12.32 -4.70
C THR A 857 -7.71 -12.80 -4.80
N ASP A 858 -7.47 -13.94 -5.46
CA ASP A 858 -6.11 -14.50 -5.64
C ASP A 858 -5.23 -13.56 -6.48
N TYR A 859 -5.80 -12.94 -7.53
CA TYR A 859 -5.10 -11.95 -8.34
C TYR A 859 -4.73 -10.69 -7.53
N ALA A 860 -5.68 -10.13 -6.79
CA ALA A 860 -5.46 -8.95 -5.97
C ALA A 860 -4.40 -9.21 -4.87
N ARG A 861 -4.48 -10.35 -4.16
CA ARG A 861 -3.48 -10.75 -3.17
C ARG A 861 -2.11 -11.00 -3.80
N GLY A 862 -2.08 -11.63 -4.96
CA GLY A 862 -0.85 -11.84 -5.71
C GLY A 862 -0.18 -10.53 -6.15
N MET A 863 -0.96 -9.55 -6.57
CA MET A 863 -0.48 -8.20 -6.90
C MET A 863 0.10 -7.49 -5.68
N GLU A 864 -0.61 -7.52 -4.56
CA GLU A 864 -0.13 -6.95 -3.30
C GLU A 864 1.14 -7.67 -2.80
N ALA A 865 1.22 -8.98 -2.98
CA ALA A 865 2.40 -9.76 -2.65
C ALA A 865 3.63 -9.40 -3.49
N ILE A 866 3.47 -9.13 -4.78
CA ILE A 866 4.58 -8.80 -5.70
C ILE A 866 5.04 -7.34 -5.52
N ILE A 867 4.11 -6.40 -5.41
CA ILE A 867 4.39 -4.96 -5.46
C ILE A 867 4.31 -4.32 -4.06
N GLY A 868 3.68 -4.98 -3.11
CA GLY A 868 3.39 -4.47 -1.77
C GLY A 868 1.97 -3.91 -1.67
N SER A 869 1.59 -3.42 -0.49
CA SER A 869 0.26 -2.84 -0.20
C SER A 869 -0.16 -1.72 -1.17
N ALA A 870 0.79 -1.16 -1.86
CA ALA A 870 0.63 -0.19 -2.93
C ALA A 870 -0.03 -0.73 -4.21
N ALA A 871 -0.14 -2.02 -4.36
CA ALA A 871 -0.75 -2.64 -5.54
C ALA A 871 -2.13 -3.23 -5.23
N ARG A 872 -2.83 -2.70 -4.25
CA ARG A 872 -4.21 -3.11 -3.99
C ARG A 872 -5.04 -2.93 -5.24
N TYR A 873 -5.52 -4.06 -5.72
CA TYR A 873 -6.26 -4.12 -6.98
C TYR A 873 -7.71 -3.65 -6.75
N PRO A 874 -8.19 -2.65 -7.50
CA PRO A 874 -9.54 -2.12 -7.32
C PRO A 874 -10.57 -3.02 -8.01
N THR A 875 -10.70 -4.27 -7.56
CA THR A 875 -11.63 -5.23 -8.17
C THR A 875 -13.07 -4.71 -8.17
N ALA A 876 -13.76 -4.90 -9.29
CA ALA A 876 -15.19 -4.60 -9.39
C ALA A 876 -16.08 -5.66 -8.70
N ASN A 877 -15.58 -6.87 -8.51
CA ASN A 877 -16.32 -7.95 -7.84
C ASN A 877 -16.54 -7.60 -6.35
N ILE A 878 -17.80 -7.57 -5.93
CA ILE A 878 -18.22 -7.15 -4.58
C ILE A 878 -17.63 -8.08 -3.52
N GLU A 879 -17.80 -9.39 -3.69
CA GLU A 879 -17.34 -10.37 -2.70
C GLU A 879 -15.81 -10.47 -2.65
N ALA A 880 -15.13 -10.33 -3.80
CA ALA A 880 -13.67 -10.28 -3.84
C ALA A 880 -13.13 -9.04 -3.12
N PHE A 881 -13.76 -7.88 -3.30
CA PHE A 881 -13.37 -6.64 -2.62
C PHE A 881 -13.45 -6.80 -1.08
N GLU A 882 -14.47 -7.51 -0.58
CA GLU A 882 -14.63 -7.84 0.85
C GLU A 882 -13.50 -8.72 1.38
N GLN A 883 -12.89 -9.54 0.54
CA GLN A 883 -11.79 -10.45 0.91
C GLN A 883 -10.41 -9.78 0.83
N LEU A 884 -10.31 -8.54 0.38
CA LEU A 884 -9.04 -7.81 0.35
C LEU A 884 -8.61 -7.39 1.76
N PRO A 885 -7.30 -7.29 2.02
CA PRO A 885 -6.74 -7.04 3.35
C PRO A 885 -6.83 -5.56 3.77
N TRP A 886 -8.02 -4.97 3.68
CA TRP A 886 -8.30 -3.61 4.16
C TRP A 886 -8.32 -3.57 5.69
N PRO A 887 -7.80 -2.51 6.34
CA PRO A 887 -8.22 -2.17 7.70
C PRO A 887 -9.74 -2.06 7.75
N ILE A 888 -10.36 -2.52 8.83
CA ILE A 888 -11.83 -2.58 8.90
C ILE A 888 -12.50 -1.21 8.72
N LYS A 889 -11.90 -0.15 9.28
CA LYS A 889 -12.36 1.23 9.11
C LYS A 889 -12.38 1.64 7.63
N ASP A 890 -11.27 1.37 6.93
CA ASP A 890 -11.11 1.67 5.52
C ASP A 890 -12.13 0.90 4.67
N TYR A 891 -12.26 -0.41 4.94
CA TYR A 891 -13.24 -1.24 4.24
C TYR A 891 -14.67 -0.72 4.38
N LEU A 892 -15.11 -0.40 5.60
CA LEU A 892 -16.48 0.09 5.85
C LEU A 892 -16.72 1.45 5.18
N MET A 893 -15.76 2.35 5.23
CA MET A 893 -15.85 3.64 4.57
C MET A 893 -15.88 3.51 3.04
N LEU A 894 -14.98 2.69 2.47
CA LEU A 894 -14.97 2.42 1.03
C LEU A 894 -16.25 1.72 0.57
N LYS A 895 -16.76 0.76 1.36
CA LYS A 895 -18.04 0.09 1.10
C LYS A 895 -19.18 1.09 1.06
N GLN A 896 -19.27 1.97 2.06
CA GLN A 896 -20.31 3.01 2.12
C GLN A 896 -20.24 3.96 0.92
N GLN A 897 -19.04 4.44 0.55
CA GLN A 897 -18.89 5.32 -0.60
C GLN A 897 -19.19 4.60 -1.92
N ARG A 898 -18.81 3.32 -2.03
CA ARG A 898 -19.11 2.48 -3.19
C ARG A 898 -20.61 2.24 -3.38
N GLU A 899 -21.36 2.03 -2.30
CA GLU A 899 -22.81 1.91 -2.33
C GLU A 899 -23.50 3.21 -2.76
N LEU A 900 -22.89 4.37 -2.52
CA LEU A 900 -23.33 5.68 -2.97
C LEU A 900 -22.77 6.06 -4.36
N ALA A 901 -21.94 5.21 -4.97
CA ALA A 901 -21.39 5.49 -6.29
C ALA A 901 -22.45 5.32 -7.39
N VAL A 902 -22.34 6.16 -8.41
CA VAL A 902 -23.19 6.11 -9.62
C VAL A 902 -22.33 6.01 -10.86
N GLY A 903 -22.75 5.23 -11.83
CA GLY A 903 -22.09 5.11 -13.13
C GLY A 903 -22.36 6.35 -14.00
N ILE A 904 -21.50 6.58 -14.98
CA ILE A 904 -21.73 7.57 -16.03
C ILE A 904 -22.36 6.83 -17.21
N PRO A 905 -23.64 7.05 -17.51
CA PRO A 905 -24.30 6.33 -18.60
C PRO A 905 -23.66 6.67 -19.95
N THR A 906 -23.47 5.66 -20.78
CA THR A 906 -22.89 5.78 -22.13
C THR A 906 -24.00 5.75 -23.18
N VAL A 907 -24.07 6.77 -24.03
CA VAL A 907 -25.02 6.86 -25.13
C VAL A 907 -24.34 7.10 -26.48
N PRO A 908 -24.98 6.82 -27.62
CA PRO A 908 -24.40 7.17 -28.94
C PRO A 908 -24.05 8.66 -29.01
N GLY A 909 -22.77 8.99 -29.18
CA GLY A 909 -22.29 10.36 -29.22
C GLY A 909 -21.74 10.92 -27.90
N ASP A 910 -21.74 10.14 -26.84
CA ASP A 910 -21.26 10.53 -25.49
C ASP A 910 -19.83 11.12 -25.48
N TYR A 911 -18.95 10.67 -26.36
CA TYR A 911 -17.57 11.15 -26.48
C TYR A 911 -17.45 12.66 -26.73
N ILE A 912 -18.53 13.33 -27.24
CA ILE A 912 -18.61 14.78 -27.42
C ILE A 912 -19.25 15.46 -26.20
N VAL A 913 -20.16 14.79 -25.48
CA VAL A 913 -20.91 15.37 -24.36
C VAL A 913 -19.98 15.92 -23.29
N GLY A 914 -19.06 15.09 -22.79
CA GLY A 914 -18.10 15.52 -21.78
C GLY A 914 -17.24 16.70 -22.22
N ARG A 915 -16.84 16.73 -23.50
CA ARG A 915 -16.09 17.86 -24.11
C ARG A 915 -16.92 19.15 -24.14
N HIS A 916 -18.20 19.06 -24.50
CA HIS A 916 -19.05 20.26 -24.56
C HIS A 916 -19.40 20.79 -23.19
N ILE A 917 -19.55 19.93 -22.19
CA ILE A 917 -19.75 20.34 -20.80
C ILE A 917 -18.47 21.05 -20.27
N ASP A 918 -17.28 20.52 -20.55
CA ASP A 918 -16.01 21.19 -20.22
C ASP A 918 -15.87 22.53 -20.95
N ASN A 919 -16.26 22.59 -22.24
CA ASN A 919 -16.26 23.85 -22.98
C ASN A 919 -17.23 24.88 -22.38
N ALA A 920 -18.40 24.45 -21.90
CA ALA A 920 -19.34 25.30 -21.20
C ALA A 920 -18.71 25.89 -19.92
N PHE A 921 -18.08 25.04 -19.12
CA PHE A 921 -17.37 25.44 -17.93
C PHE A 921 -16.24 26.44 -18.23
N ARG A 922 -15.40 26.15 -19.21
CA ARG A 922 -14.27 27.05 -19.59
C ARG A 922 -14.74 28.37 -20.22
N ALA A 923 -15.89 28.39 -20.89
CA ALA A 923 -16.47 29.64 -21.38
C ALA A 923 -16.87 30.57 -20.23
N VAL A 924 -17.39 30.02 -19.14
CA VAL A 924 -17.68 30.80 -17.92
C VAL A 924 -16.39 31.38 -17.35
N LEU A 925 -15.34 30.57 -17.19
CA LEU A 925 -14.07 30.99 -16.60
C LEU A 925 -13.30 32.00 -17.44
N ASN A 926 -13.18 31.75 -18.75
CA ASN A 926 -12.25 32.51 -19.60
C ASN A 926 -12.92 33.69 -20.34
N SER A 927 -14.23 33.62 -20.53
CA SER A 927 -14.95 34.60 -21.34
C SER A 927 -16.03 35.34 -20.54
N ASN A 928 -16.12 35.08 -19.25
CA ASN A 928 -17.10 35.71 -18.34
C ASN A 928 -18.56 35.62 -18.85
N VAL A 929 -18.92 34.50 -19.53
CA VAL A 929 -20.28 34.19 -19.97
C VAL A 929 -21.06 33.70 -18.76
N SER A 930 -22.36 34.03 -18.67
CA SER A 930 -23.18 33.48 -17.58
C SER A 930 -23.21 31.95 -17.64
N PRO A 931 -23.15 31.23 -16.50
CA PRO A 931 -23.21 29.78 -16.49
C PRO A 931 -24.42 29.21 -17.25
N GLN A 932 -25.58 29.84 -17.10
CA GLN A 932 -26.83 29.43 -17.78
C GLN A 932 -26.75 29.59 -19.29
N ASP A 933 -26.29 30.74 -19.80
CA ASP A 933 -26.14 30.98 -21.22
C ASP A 933 -25.10 30.07 -21.86
N SER A 934 -23.98 29.85 -21.17
CA SER A 934 -22.98 28.90 -21.60
C SER A 934 -23.54 27.49 -21.71
N LEU A 935 -24.25 27.04 -20.68
CA LEU A 935 -24.82 25.70 -20.64
C LEU A 935 -25.88 25.50 -21.73
N TYR A 936 -26.75 26.52 -21.94
CA TYR A 936 -27.75 26.52 -23.03
C TYR A 936 -27.07 26.37 -24.40
N HIS A 937 -26.02 27.15 -24.69
CA HIS A 937 -25.32 27.10 -25.97
C HIS A 937 -24.72 25.72 -26.25
N TYR A 938 -24.08 25.10 -25.28
CA TYR A 938 -23.46 23.79 -25.47
C TYR A 938 -24.46 22.63 -25.39
N HIS A 939 -25.55 22.74 -24.64
CA HIS A 939 -26.67 21.79 -24.67
C HIS A 939 -27.23 21.59 -26.10
N LEU A 940 -27.43 22.66 -26.89
CA LEU A 940 -27.89 22.54 -28.27
C LEU A 940 -26.90 21.72 -29.12
N LYS A 941 -25.59 21.92 -28.94
CA LYS A 941 -24.53 21.16 -29.65
C LYS A 941 -24.49 19.68 -29.22
N ILE A 942 -24.70 19.41 -27.95
CA ILE A 942 -24.81 18.05 -27.44
C ILE A 942 -25.97 17.32 -28.10
N ASN A 943 -27.16 17.91 -28.09
CA ASN A 943 -28.38 17.30 -28.68
C ASN A 943 -28.25 17.09 -30.20
N GLU A 944 -27.65 18.04 -30.92
CA GLU A 944 -27.37 17.87 -32.34
C GLU A 944 -26.47 16.64 -32.60
N GLU A 945 -25.46 16.45 -31.80
CA GLU A 945 -24.53 15.31 -31.96
C GLU A 945 -25.17 13.98 -31.55
N ILE A 946 -25.92 13.93 -30.46
CA ILE A 946 -26.69 12.73 -30.05
C ILE A 946 -27.63 12.32 -31.17
N ALA A 947 -28.43 13.26 -31.68
CA ALA A 947 -29.37 13.00 -32.77
C ALA A 947 -28.69 12.53 -34.05
N ARG A 948 -27.55 13.14 -34.39
CA ARG A 948 -26.74 12.74 -35.55
C ARG A 948 -26.22 11.29 -35.41
N LYS A 949 -25.68 10.93 -34.23
CA LYS A 949 -25.12 9.58 -34.00
C LYS A 949 -26.20 8.53 -33.92
N ARG A 950 -27.33 8.82 -33.30
CA ARG A 950 -28.47 7.90 -33.29
C ARG A 950 -28.97 7.62 -34.72
N LYS A 951 -29.09 8.64 -35.56
CA LYS A 951 -29.46 8.49 -36.98
C LYS A 951 -28.42 7.66 -37.77
N GLU A 952 -27.12 7.89 -37.53
CA GLU A 952 -26.04 7.09 -38.18
C GLU A 952 -26.13 5.61 -37.81
N LEU A 953 -26.57 5.27 -36.59
CA LEU A 953 -26.69 3.92 -36.06
C LEU A 953 -28.08 3.28 -36.28
N GLY A 954 -29.04 4.04 -36.83
CA GLY A 954 -30.41 3.55 -37.08
C GLY A 954 -31.27 3.43 -35.80
N LEU A 955 -30.95 4.22 -34.74
CA LEU A 955 -31.61 4.22 -33.44
C LEU A 955 -32.64 5.33 -33.30
#